data_66738d2f92bcf30c139a39fd4d866d72
#
_entry.id   66738d2f92bcf30c139a39fd4d866d72
#
_cell.length_a   1.000
_cell.length_b   1.000
_cell.length_c   1.000
_cell.angle_alpha   90.00
_cell.angle_beta   90.00
_cell.angle_gamma   90.00
#
_symmetry.space_group_name_H-M   'P 1'
#
loop_
_entity.id
_entity.type
_entity.pdbx_description
1 polymer ?
#
loop_
_entity_poly.entity_id
_entity_poly.type
_entity_poly.pdbx_seq_one_letter_code
_entity_poly.pdbx_strand_id
1 'polypeptide(L)'
;MEEINLLNLDECERVVRKCLKSENVHTVNFSVVRLADQNFLLKIVVSHEAQEKTLNFFAKVSPKTPKINQILFDDFRKTIPKFDSKITPRFYYGTADLLLFEDLGWQGFKNYNSESGFFSLEHVRVVLEVLAKFHAGSFAYEEIKTKQLGQIYRLDQEHKVIHSVVDVKKDEVTDLISSLLEDKSEDDLFKVVEDLNERQLSKKFRRTLCHGNLIRENIMFKCDQKVPIESRLINFRSKQYAPPICDVLQVIFFNTSEDLHRKYFHSLLAHYHDCLKETLEKYCLNIGKIFPVEDLRLGAHDFSPLIKLETALLHRNSEKVQELREALDCPLLSREDCYDIVKNKTNTTDYELLSFRVTPLDQVNGYLGKYHKLQLSVRLQNQDTTINCFVKCMPKSDASKGIVQETGCFFKEIFIYQILVPQMQKLNVDTITECLPFSYFQRSEDLIVFDDISMENFRSLPSQIPYDLTLLSLTVKKLAKFHASMFAFEEKMSEKIGRQYRLGEEYGEYLREIFFLKDETHAGAVLMQTGVRSILDVVNLFPEVKIPFDFKKVWPKLEHLFFEVIKPSDCYRNVLAHGDLWTNNVMVQFDNDKPIDCRFVDYQCTRYCPPAHDLLSVLYLTTDRATRSKHEEKIKQIYYRELDQILSLYKCDVTKIYPHEEFVETVDYIRPQMVMQSIMYNMFCTCTSEEISSFLTDDEVSKRVFFEDRKDYLTKMCEKSSFFKAKLQECLLDLYDLCDTISCSL
;
A
#
# COMPACT_ATOMS: atom_id res chain seq x y z
N MET A 1 4.70 -42.38 45.95
CA MET A 1 4.84 -41.05 45.26
C MET A 1 6.33 -40.72 45.37
N GLU A 2 7.06 -40.77 44.27
CA GLU A 2 8.48 -40.34 44.29
C GLU A 2 8.47 -38.83 44.60
N GLU A 3 9.20 -38.42 45.64
CA GLU A 3 9.47 -37.03 45.95
C GLU A 3 10.30 -36.45 44.81
N ILE A 4 9.67 -35.68 43.96
CA ILE A 4 10.34 -34.94 42.86
C ILE A 4 10.96 -33.71 43.49
N ASN A 5 12.24 -33.75 43.84
CA ASN A 5 12.99 -32.59 44.32
C ASN A 5 13.33 -31.66 43.13
N LEU A 6 12.43 -30.74 42.79
CA LEU A 6 12.67 -29.73 41.76
C LEU A 6 13.62 -28.63 42.22
N LEU A 7 13.54 -28.23 43.50
CA LEU A 7 14.33 -27.17 44.14
C LEU A 7 14.71 -27.60 45.57
N ASN A 8 15.85 -27.14 46.02
CA ASN A 8 16.21 -27.23 47.43
C ASN A 8 15.69 -25.99 48.21
N LEU A 9 15.83 -26.01 49.53
CA LEU A 9 15.32 -24.96 50.42
C LEU A 9 15.93 -23.59 50.10
N ASP A 10 17.23 -23.53 49.84
CA ASP A 10 17.98 -22.29 49.52
C ASP A 10 17.52 -21.70 48.19
N GLU A 11 17.18 -22.54 47.21
CA GLU A 11 16.63 -22.13 45.93
C GLU A 11 15.20 -21.59 46.08
N CYS A 12 14.38 -22.23 46.91
CA CYS A 12 13.07 -21.75 47.27
C CYS A 12 13.13 -20.36 47.91
N GLU A 13 14.06 -20.14 48.86
CA GLU A 13 14.23 -18.82 49.47
C GLU A 13 14.68 -17.76 48.49
N ARG A 14 15.59 -18.04 47.56
CA ARG A 14 15.97 -17.11 46.47
C ARG A 14 14.81 -16.73 45.60
N VAL A 15 13.96 -17.66 45.24
CA VAL A 15 12.74 -17.41 44.45
C VAL A 15 11.77 -16.50 45.20
N VAL A 16 11.56 -16.81 46.46
CA VAL A 16 10.64 -16.06 47.30
C VAL A 16 11.10 -14.64 47.59
N ARG A 17 12.40 -14.43 47.87
CA ARG A 17 13.01 -13.11 48.05
C ARG A 17 12.82 -12.25 46.80
N LYS A 18 13.01 -12.84 45.60
CA LYS A 18 12.75 -12.16 44.31
C LYS A 18 11.26 -11.86 44.09
N CYS A 19 10.39 -12.74 44.54
CA CYS A 19 8.95 -12.56 44.43
C CYS A 19 8.42 -11.44 45.35
N LEU A 20 8.83 -11.48 46.62
CA LEU A 20 8.37 -10.51 47.64
C LEU A 20 9.24 -9.24 47.68
N LYS A 21 10.33 -9.19 46.95
CA LYS A 21 11.33 -8.10 46.99
C LYS A 21 11.81 -7.78 48.39
N SER A 22 11.98 -8.77 49.21
CA SER A 22 12.36 -8.66 50.63
C SER A 22 13.44 -9.71 50.98
N GLU A 23 14.45 -9.30 51.72
CA GLU A 23 15.49 -10.19 52.24
C GLU A 23 15.05 -10.92 53.52
N ASN A 24 14.05 -10.35 54.24
CA ASN A 24 13.56 -10.91 55.49
C ASN A 24 12.41 -11.91 55.25
N VAL A 25 12.76 -13.03 54.61
CA VAL A 25 11.81 -14.08 54.24
C VAL A 25 12.44 -15.43 54.59
N HIS A 26 11.69 -16.29 55.28
CA HIS A 26 12.05 -17.65 55.58
C HIS A 26 11.05 -18.63 55.01
N THR A 27 11.52 -19.61 54.26
CA THR A 27 10.65 -20.68 53.77
C THR A 27 10.31 -21.64 54.90
N VAL A 28 9.03 -21.79 55.16
CA VAL A 28 8.53 -22.70 56.21
C VAL A 28 8.36 -24.12 55.66
N ASN A 29 7.74 -24.21 54.51
CA ASN A 29 7.48 -25.48 53.83
C ASN A 29 7.28 -25.26 52.32
N PHE A 30 7.48 -26.32 51.51
CA PHE A 30 7.09 -26.32 50.11
C PHE A 30 6.53 -27.66 49.67
N SER A 31 5.68 -27.67 48.67
CA SER A 31 5.13 -28.87 48.06
C SER A 31 5.10 -28.75 46.52
N VAL A 32 5.29 -29.89 45.88
CA VAL A 32 5.31 -29.99 44.42
C VAL A 32 4.19 -30.92 43.98
N VAL A 33 3.36 -30.44 43.05
CA VAL A 33 2.29 -31.23 42.45
C VAL A 33 2.57 -31.37 40.96
N ARG A 34 2.68 -32.59 40.47
CA ARG A 34 2.82 -32.89 39.04
C ARG A 34 1.49 -32.65 38.33
N LEU A 35 1.50 -31.90 37.24
CA LEU A 35 0.32 -31.63 36.42
C LEU A 35 0.21 -32.64 35.27
N ALA A 36 0.96 -32.41 34.21
CA ALA A 36 1.08 -33.27 33.05
C ALA A 36 2.43 -33.07 32.40
N ASP A 37 2.94 -34.07 31.71
CA ASP A 37 4.25 -34.03 31.06
C ASP A 37 5.37 -33.63 32.03
N GLN A 38 6.09 -32.57 31.77
CA GLN A 38 7.17 -32.00 32.55
C GLN A 38 6.77 -30.70 33.26
N ASN A 39 5.48 -30.53 33.57
CA ASN A 39 4.90 -29.35 34.19
C ASN A 39 4.48 -29.68 35.64
N PHE A 40 4.76 -28.74 36.55
CA PHE A 40 4.51 -28.90 37.98
C PHE A 40 3.95 -27.61 38.58
N LEU A 41 3.16 -27.73 39.63
CA LEU A 41 2.84 -26.60 40.52
C LEU A 41 3.75 -26.70 41.77
N LEU A 42 4.45 -25.61 42.07
CA LEU A 42 5.23 -25.45 43.26
C LEU A 42 4.52 -24.48 44.20
N LYS A 43 4.20 -24.96 45.39
CA LYS A 43 3.58 -24.18 46.43
C LYS A 43 4.59 -23.98 47.56
N ILE A 44 4.91 -22.73 47.90
CA ILE A 44 5.89 -22.39 48.92
C ILE A 44 5.13 -21.61 50.02
N VAL A 45 5.22 -22.09 51.26
CA VAL A 45 4.72 -21.40 52.46
C VAL A 45 5.92 -20.68 53.07
N VAL A 46 5.74 -19.37 53.32
CA VAL A 46 6.79 -18.49 53.81
C VAL A 46 6.31 -17.70 55.01
N SER A 47 7.21 -17.44 55.94
CA SER A 47 7.03 -16.45 56.99
C SER A 47 7.64 -15.13 56.56
N HIS A 48 6.81 -14.11 56.49
CA HIS A 48 7.18 -12.76 56.10
C HIS A 48 6.38 -11.73 56.94
N GLU A 49 7.09 -10.81 57.58
CA GLU A 49 6.49 -9.80 58.47
C GLU A 49 5.57 -10.41 59.58
N ALA A 50 6.03 -11.51 60.18
CA ALA A 50 5.29 -12.28 61.20
C ALA A 50 3.96 -12.90 60.75
N GLN A 51 3.74 -13.01 59.44
CA GLN A 51 2.60 -13.70 58.85
C GLN A 51 3.04 -14.83 57.91
N GLU A 52 2.29 -15.92 57.94
CA GLU A 52 2.48 -16.99 56.96
C GLU A 52 1.75 -16.63 55.64
N LYS A 53 2.47 -16.69 54.54
CA LYS A 53 1.91 -16.46 53.18
C LYS A 53 2.22 -17.69 52.32
N THR A 54 1.25 -18.07 51.49
CA THR A 54 1.43 -19.11 50.49
C THR A 54 1.65 -18.48 49.12
N LEU A 55 2.73 -18.89 48.47
CA LEU A 55 3.06 -18.46 47.10
C LEU A 55 2.94 -19.65 46.16
N ASN A 56 2.31 -19.46 45.02
CA ASN A 56 2.13 -20.49 44.01
C ASN A 56 2.93 -20.14 42.77
N PHE A 57 3.65 -21.14 42.23
CA PHE A 57 4.48 -21.01 41.07
C PHE A 57 4.22 -22.15 40.10
N PHE A 58 4.36 -21.87 38.82
CA PHE A 58 4.35 -22.85 37.75
C PHE A 58 5.79 -23.23 37.41
N ALA A 59 6.16 -24.48 37.53
CA ALA A 59 7.46 -24.99 37.21
C ALA A 59 7.42 -25.88 35.98
N LYS A 60 8.37 -25.63 35.04
CA LYS A 60 8.55 -26.42 33.84
C LYS A 60 9.93 -26.99 33.78
N VAL A 61 10.03 -28.32 33.66
CA VAL A 61 11.28 -29.02 33.39
C VAL A 61 11.50 -29.16 31.92
N SER A 62 12.64 -28.69 31.41
CA SER A 62 12.94 -28.72 29.98
C SER A 62 14.43 -28.87 29.74
N PRO A 63 14.90 -29.91 29.00
CA PRO A 63 16.29 -30.23 28.83
C PRO A 63 17.12 -29.23 28.00
N LYS A 64 16.56 -28.15 27.52
CA LYS A 64 17.27 -27.08 26.81
C LYS A 64 16.53 -25.76 27.03
N THR A 65 16.93 -25.03 28.07
CA THR A 65 16.40 -23.69 28.31
C THR A 65 16.96 -22.71 27.32
N PRO A 66 16.15 -22.09 26.54
CA PRO A 66 16.60 -21.04 25.65
C PRO A 66 16.92 -19.74 26.43
N LYS A 67 18.06 -19.10 26.16
CA LYS A 67 18.51 -17.81 26.69
C LYS A 67 17.47 -16.67 26.52
N ILE A 68 16.44 -16.88 25.77
CA ILE A 68 15.48 -15.84 25.42
C ILE A 68 14.52 -15.45 26.56
N ASN A 69 14.19 -16.39 27.45
CA ASN A 69 13.40 -16.00 28.63
C ASN A 69 14.15 -14.94 29.44
N GLN A 70 15.49 -15.02 29.43
CA GLN A 70 16.34 -14.01 30.06
C GLN A 70 16.25 -12.66 29.31
N ILE A 71 16.27 -12.68 27.98
CA ILE A 71 16.14 -11.44 27.16
C ILE A 71 14.79 -10.78 27.42
N LEU A 72 13.70 -11.53 27.30
CA LEU A 72 12.35 -11.01 27.49
C LEU A 72 12.10 -10.48 28.89
N PHE A 73 12.59 -11.18 29.92
CA PHE A 73 12.23 -10.89 31.31
C PHE A 73 13.22 -9.99 32.02
N ASP A 74 14.49 -10.07 31.70
CA ASP A 74 15.52 -9.28 32.37
C ASP A 74 16.01 -8.14 31.51
N ASP A 75 16.32 -8.35 30.24
CA ASP A 75 16.95 -7.34 29.39
C ASP A 75 15.94 -6.28 28.92
N PHE A 76 14.74 -6.67 28.50
CA PHE A 76 13.72 -5.71 28.15
C PHE A 76 13.33 -4.83 29.33
N ARG A 77 13.14 -5.41 30.51
CA ARG A 77 12.81 -4.66 31.73
C ARG A 77 13.90 -3.69 32.18
N LYS A 78 15.18 -4.08 32.02
CA LYS A 78 16.31 -3.22 32.37
C LYS A 78 16.53 -2.09 31.38
N THR A 79 16.24 -2.35 30.11
CA THR A 79 16.56 -1.45 29.01
C THR A 79 15.41 -0.51 28.64
N ILE A 80 14.15 -0.98 28.70
CA ILE A 80 12.99 -0.23 28.26
C ILE A 80 12.30 0.43 29.45
N PRO A 81 12.29 1.77 29.55
CA PRO A 81 11.54 2.45 30.61
C PRO A 81 10.04 2.13 30.53
N LYS A 82 9.42 1.80 31.67
CA LYS A 82 7.99 1.49 31.75
C LYS A 82 7.52 0.30 30.91
N PHE A 83 8.40 -0.66 30.65
CA PHE A 83 8.02 -1.88 29.93
C PHE A 83 6.85 -2.60 30.60
N ASP A 84 5.81 -2.88 29.82
CA ASP A 84 4.65 -3.65 30.30
C ASP A 84 5.02 -5.12 30.45
N SER A 85 5.23 -5.54 31.67
CA SER A 85 5.62 -6.92 31.95
C SER A 85 4.47 -7.93 31.99
N LYS A 86 3.23 -7.44 31.78
CA LYS A 86 2.03 -8.27 31.79
C LYS A 86 1.72 -8.93 30.44
N ILE A 87 2.73 -9.13 29.59
CA ILE A 87 2.61 -9.83 28.31
C ILE A 87 2.67 -11.34 28.51
N THR A 88 3.52 -11.78 29.44
CA THR A 88 3.83 -13.18 29.74
C THR A 88 3.78 -13.44 31.24
N PRO A 89 3.70 -14.70 31.70
CA PRO A 89 3.87 -14.99 33.12
C PRO A 89 5.26 -14.49 33.58
N ARG A 90 5.29 -13.93 34.79
CA ARG A 90 6.54 -13.42 35.34
C ARG A 90 7.50 -14.56 35.58
N PHE A 91 8.75 -14.39 35.15
CA PHE A 91 9.84 -15.35 35.38
C PHE A 91 10.55 -15.05 36.70
N TYR A 92 10.70 -16.05 37.55
CA TYR A 92 11.33 -15.90 38.87
C TYR A 92 12.68 -16.53 38.94
N TYR A 93 12.85 -17.75 38.39
CA TYR A 93 14.07 -18.55 38.53
C TYR A 93 14.23 -19.50 37.35
N GLY A 94 15.48 -19.80 36.96
CA GLY A 94 15.79 -20.81 35.95
C GLY A 94 17.19 -21.37 36.06
N THR A 95 17.28 -22.69 35.85
CA THR A 95 18.52 -23.44 35.65
C THR A 95 18.55 -23.97 34.22
N ALA A 96 19.56 -24.82 33.91
CA ALA A 96 19.64 -25.48 32.60
C ALA A 96 18.38 -26.30 32.26
N ASP A 97 17.75 -26.88 33.30
CA ASP A 97 16.68 -27.87 33.14
C ASP A 97 15.34 -27.45 33.77
N LEU A 98 15.30 -26.36 34.53
CA LEU A 98 14.11 -25.92 35.25
C LEU A 98 13.82 -24.43 34.99
N LEU A 99 12.55 -24.11 34.70
CA LEU A 99 12.03 -22.75 34.64
C LEU A 99 10.88 -22.57 35.62
N LEU A 100 10.93 -21.50 36.38
CA LEU A 100 9.91 -21.16 37.37
C LEU A 100 9.24 -19.85 37.03
N PHE A 101 7.93 -19.90 36.86
CA PHE A 101 7.07 -18.80 36.48
C PHE A 101 5.99 -18.53 37.52
N GLU A 102 5.38 -17.39 37.41
CA GLU A 102 4.12 -17.03 38.04
C GLU A 102 3.02 -18.05 37.70
N ASP A 103 2.23 -18.45 38.68
CA ASP A 103 1.08 -19.31 38.45
C ASP A 103 -0.11 -18.46 37.97
N LEU A 104 -0.34 -18.45 36.67
CA LEU A 104 -1.46 -17.72 36.05
C LEU A 104 -2.83 -18.33 36.42
N GLY A 105 -2.91 -19.64 36.66
CA GLY A 105 -4.12 -20.31 37.09
C GLY A 105 -4.63 -19.77 38.44
N TRP A 106 -3.71 -19.56 39.38
CA TRP A 106 -4.01 -18.93 40.66
C TRP A 106 -4.53 -17.48 40.54
N GLN A 107 -4.10 -16.79 39.48
CA GLN A 107 -4.58 -15.40 39.19
C GLN A 107 -5.89 -15.37 38.43
N GLY A 108 -6.47 -16.51 38.13
CA GLY A 108 -7.75 -16.64 37.42
C GLY A 108 -7.65 -16.68 35.90
N PHE A 109 -6.43 -16.85 35.35
CA PHE A 109 -6.26 -17.09 33.90
C PHE A 109 -6.57 -18.56 33.58
N LYS A 110 -7.22 -18.78 32.44
CA LYS A 110 -7.56 -20.12 31.92
C LYS A 110 -7.30 -20.18 30.43
N ASN A 111 -7.01 -21.38 29.91
CA ASN A 111 -7.06 -21.60 28.48
C ASN A 111 -8.49 -21.47 27.98
N TYR A 112 -8.62 -21.03 26.74
CA TYR A 112 -9.93 -20.92 26.10
C TYR A 112 -10.53 -22.30 25.84
N ASN A 113 -11.75 -22.47 26.29
CA ASN A 113 -12.49 -23.70 26.09
C ASN A 113 -13.93 -23.34 25.65
N SER A 114 -14.25 -23.62 24.39
CA SER A 114 -15.59 -23.50 23.82
C SER A 114 -15.91 -24.72 22.98
N GLU A 115 -17.20 -24.99 22.75
CA GLU A 115 -17.66 -26.09 21.91
C GLU A 115 -17.16 -25.97 20.46
N SER A 116 -17.08 -24.75 19.93
CA SER A 116 -16.56 -24.47 18.58
C SER A 116 -15.05 -24.63 18.45
N GLY A 117 -14.30 -24.51 19.56
CA GLY A 117 -12.84 -24.48 19.58
C GLY A 117 -12.22 -23.17 19.03
N PHE A 118 -13.02 -22.24 18.52
CA PHE A 118 -12.56 -20.97 17.95
C PHE A 118 -12.81 -19.76 18.86
N PHE A 119 -11.94 -18.77 18.83
CA PHE A 119 -12.06 -17.53 19.59
C PHE A 119 -13.22 -16.67 19.09
N SER A 120 -13.87 -15.95 20.01
CA SER A 120 -14.75 -14.85 19.64
C SER A 120 -13.93 -13.61 19.23
N LEU A 121 -14.61 -12.63 18.62
CA LEU A 121 -13.99 -11.37 18.19
C LEU A 121 -13.27 -10.65 19.34
N GLU A 122 -13.89 -10.64 20.54
CA GLU A 122 -13.35 -10.00 21.74
C GLU A 122 -12.08 -10.71 22.22
N HIS A 123 -12.03 -12.05 22.16
CA HIS A 123 -10.84 -12.81 22.51
C HIS A 123 -9.67 -12.50 21.57
N VAL A 124 -9.94 -12.45 20.26
CA VAL A 124 -8.91 -12.08 19.27
C VAL A 124 -8.36 -10.69 19.53
N ARG A 125 -9.21 -9.70 19.78
CA ARG A 125 -8.79 -8.32 20.05
C ARG A 125 -7.87 -8.22 21.26
N VAL A 126 -8.24 -8.83 22.38
CA VAL A 126 -7.41 -8.82 23.60
C VAL A 126 -6.05 -9.51 23.38
N VAL A 127 -5.99 -10.56 22.55
CA VAL A 127 -4.72 -11.19 22.18
C VAL A 127 -3.87 -10.27 21.31
N LEU A 128 -4.47 -9.60 20.32
CA LEU A 128 -3.75 -8.66 19.44
C LEU A 128 -3.20 -7.45 20.21
N GLU A 129 -3.89 -6.97 21.24
CA GLU A 129 -3.38 -5.92 22.14
C GLU A 129 -2.11 -6.35 22.88
N VAL A 130 -2.10 -7.58 23.44
CA VAL A 130 -0.92 -8.11 24.12
C VAL A 130 0.22 -8.37 23.15
N LEU A 131 -0.09 -8.88 21.97
CA LEU A 131 0.88 -9.11 20.92
C LEU A 131 1.52 -7.80 20.42
N ALA A 132 0.72 -6.74 20.25
CA ALA A 132 1.21 -5.42 19.90
C ALA A 132 2.19 -4.86 20.93
N LYS A 133 1.90 -5.03 22.23
CA LYS A 133 2.82 -4.65 23.33
C LYS A 133 4.11 -5.45 23.29
N PHE A 134 4.05 -6.75 22.97
CA PHE A 134 5.21 -7.61 22.83
C PHE A 134 6.13 -7.15 21.69
N HIS A 135 5.57 -6.95 20.50
CA HIS A 135 6.34 -6.47 19.35
C HIS A 135 6.89 -5.04 19.56
N ALA A 136 6.11 -4.15 20.17
CA ALA A 136 6.59 -2.81 20.53
C ALA A 136 7.79 -2.86 21.49
N GLY A 137 7.78 -3.77 22.45
CA GLY A 137 8.91 -4.00 23.34
C GLY A 137 10.17 -4.43 22.60
N SER A 138 10.05 -5.35 21.65
CA SER A 138 11.17 -5.79 20.81
C SER A 138 11.72 -4.64 19.97
N PHE A 139 10.88 -3.88 19.29
CA PHE A 139 11.30 -2.70 18.53
C PHE A 139 11.96 -1.64 19.39
N ALA A 140 11.39 -1.33 20.56
CA ALA A 140 11.95 -0.36 21.49
C ALA A 140 13.32 -0.77 22.00
N TYR A 141 13.52 -2.04 22.32
CA TYR A 141 14.80 -2.57 22.73
C TYR A 141 15.88 -2.35 21.66
N GLU A 142 15.59 -2.72 20.41
CA GLU A 142 16.52 -2.55 19.29
C GLU A 142 16.85 -1.08 19.02
N GLU A 143 15.86 -0.18 19.06
CA GLU A 143 16.08 1.24 18.84
C GLU A 143 16.88 1.90 19.97
N ILE A 144 16.65 1.50 21.23
CA ILE A 144 17.45 1.97 22.37
C ILE A 144 18.89 1.47 22.24
N LYS A 145 19.09 0.19 21.91
CA LYS A 145 20.43 -0.38 21.69
C LYS A 145 21.13 0.28 20.51
N THR A 146 20.44 0.53 19.41
CA THR A 146 20.96 1.26 18.25
C THR A 146 21.49 2.63 18.65
N LYS A 147 20.74 3.39 19.46
CA LYS A 147 21.19 4.69 19.98
C LYS A 147 22.38 4.59 20.92
N GLN A 148 22.40 3.58 21.79
CA GLN A 148 23.51 3.36 22.74
C GLN A 148 24.81 2.97 22.06
N LEU A 149 24.75 2.17 21.00
CA LEU A 149 25.91 1.66 20.28
C LEU A 149 26.39 2.58 19.15
N GLY A 150 25.56 3.55 18.72
CA GLY A 150 25.83 4.42 17.58
C GLY A 150 25.83 3.70 16.21
N GLN A 151 25.32 2.48 16.16
CA GLN A 151 25.16 1.68 14.95
C GLN A 151 23.88 0.85 15.02
N ILE A 152 23.33 0.47 13.86
CA ILE A 152 22.11 -0.32 13.79
C ILE A 152 22.32 -1.66 14.54
N TYR A 153 21.47 -1.89 15.53
CA TYR A 153 21.41 -3.13 16.31
C TYR A 153 20.12 -3.89 16.00
N ARG A 154 20.25 -5.22 15.83
CA ARG A 154 19.11 -6.14 15.65
C ARG A 154 19.35 -7.38 16.50
N LEU A 155 18.28 -7.91 17.06
CA LEU A 155 18.33 -9.06 17.99
C LEU A 155 18.90 -10.33 17.35
N ASP A 156 18.78 -10.52 16.05
CA ASP A 156 19.34 -11.65 15.33
C ASP A 156 20.86 -11.65 15.21
N GLN A 157 21.52 -10.51 15.43
CA GLN A 157 22.98 -10.37 15.37
C GLN A 157 23.68 -11.04 16.54
N GLU A 158 23.07 -11.03 17.72
CA GLU A 158 23.65 -11.61 18.95
C GLU A 158 23.05 -12.97 19.32
N HIS A 159 21.88 -13.29 18.77
CA HIS A 159 21.12 -14.46 19.12
C HIS A 159 20.79 -15.28 17.87
N LYS A 160 21.16 -16.56 17.85
CA LYS A 160 20.68 -17.51 16.84
C LYS A 160 19.15 -17.61 16.98
N VAL A 161 18.44 -16.78 16.23
CA VAL A 161 17.00 -16.82 16.10
C VAL A 161 16.68 -17.71 14.89
N ILE A 162 15.71 -18.59 15.04
CA ILE A 162 15.27 -19.43 13.91
C ILE A 162 14.57 -18.52 12.92
N HIS A 163 15.04 -18.49 11.68
CA HIS A 163 14.50 -17.63 10.62
C HIS A 163 13.37 -18.29 9.82
N SER A 164 13.01 -19.54 10.11
CA SER A 164 11.96 -20.29 9.42
C SER A 164 10.64 -20.20 10.19
N VAL A 165 9.59 -19.75 9.51
CA VAL A 165 8.22 -19.78 10.04
C VAL A 165 7.68 -21.20 9.99
N VAL A 166 8.18 -22.04 9.07
CA VAL A 166 7.73 -23.41 8.87
C VAL A 166 8.85 -24.39 9.21
N ASP A 167 8.81 -24.97 10.38
CA ASP A 167 9.58 -26.18 10.71
C ASP A 167 8.75 -27.43 10.28
N VAL A 168 8.15 -27.35 9.08
CA VAL A 168 7.30 -28.42 8.55
C VAL A 168 8.17 -29.34 7.74
N LYS A 169 8.01 -30.64 7.96
CA LYS A 169 8.64 -31.66 7.15
C LYS A 169 8.21 -31.47 5.69
N LYS A 170 9.20 -31.36 4.81
CA LYS A 170 9.01 -31.12 3.37
C LYS A 170 7.97 -32.07 2.75
N ASP A 171 7.99 -33.33 3.18
CA ASP A 171 7.08 -34.37 2.70
C ASP A 171 5.60 -34.10 3.05
N GLU A 172 5.29 -33.64 4.27
CA GLU A 172 3.93 -33.32 4.72
C GLU A 172 3.33 -32.12 3.94
N VAL A 173 4.17 -31.15 3.60
CA VAL A 173 3.79 -29.97 2.78
C VAL A 173 3.51 -30.40 1.36
N THR A 174 4.40 -31.22 0.78
CA THR A 174 4.26 -31.70 -0.59
C THR A 174 3.01 -32.55 -0.74
N ASP A 175 2.74 -33.45 0.18
CA ASP A 175 1.54 -34.28 0.17
C ASP A 175 0.25 -33.46 0.25
N LEU A 176 0.20 -32.44 1.11
CA LEU A 176 -0.96 -31.58 1.24
C LEU A 176 -1.18 -30.73 -0.03
N ILE A 177 -0.13 -30.09 -0.53
CA ILE A 177 -0.23 -29.25 -1.73
C ILE A 177 -0.56 -30.10 -2.98
N SER A 178 0.02 -31.29 -3.12
CA SER A 178 -0.31 -32.22 -4.21
C SER A 178 -1.79 -32.63 -4.20
N SER A 179 -2.37 -32.84 -3.01
CA SER A 179 -3.80 -33.14 -2.89
C SER A 179 -4.72 -31.96 -3.22
N LEU A 180 -4.21 -30.75 -3.17
CA LEU A 180 -4.96 -29.50 -3.43
C LEU A 180 -4.95 -29.09 -4.90
N LEU A 181 -3.89 -29.42 -5.63
CA LEU A 181 -3.60 -28.92 -6.97
C LEU A 181 -3.54 -30.08 -7.97
N GLU A 182 -4.64 -30.83 -8.07
CA GLU A 182 -4.76 -32.05 -8.90
C GLU A 182 -4.33 -31.87 -10.37
N ASP A 183 -4.38 -30.62 -10.89
CA ASP A 183 -4.07 -30.28 -12.28
C ASP A 183 -2.66 -29.68 -12.49
N LYS A 184 -1.79 -29.60 -11.46
CA LYS A 184 -0.45 -29.01 -11.55
C LYS A 184 0.66 -30.06 -11.46
N SER A 185 1.75 -29.82 -12.18
CA SER A 185 2.93 -30.71 -12.13
C SER A 185 3.66 -30.61 -10.79
N GLU A 186 4.44 -31.64 -10.42
CA GLU A 186 5.28 -31.60 -9.21
C GLU A 186 6.26 -30.39 -9.22
N ASP A 187 6.75 -29.98 -10.40
CA ASP A 187 7.63 -28.83 -10.53
C ASP A 187 6.92 -27.50 -10.22
N ASP A 188 5.63 -27.36 -10.58
CA ASP A 188 4.83 -26.19 -10.25
C ASP A 188 4.55 -26.11 -8.74
N LEU A 189 4.32 -27.26 -8.10
CA LEU A 189 4.14 -27.36 -6.65
C LEU A 189 5.40 -26.98 -5.90
N PHE A 190 6.54 -27.42 -6.40
CA PHE A 190 7.84 -27.10 -5.81
C PHE A 190 8.12 -25.60 -5.87
N LYS A 191 7.82 -24.93 -7.01
CA LYS A 191 7.92 -23.48 -7.15
C LYS A 191 7.03 -22.75 -6.18
N VAL A 192 5.79 -23.19 -5.95
CA VAL A 192 4.90 -22.56 -4.96
C VAL A 192 5.51 -22.60 -3.56
N VAL A 193 6.10 -23.73 -3.15
CA VAL A 193 6.76 -23.86 -1.82
C VAL A 193 8.02 -23.01 -1.75
N GLU A 194 8.82 -22.96 -2.81
CA GLU A 194 10.01 -22.10 -2.90
C GLU A 194 9.61 -20.61 -2.84
N ASP A 195 8.63 -20.18 -3.61
CA ASP A 195 8.11 -18.81 -3.57
C ASP A 195 7.61 -18.41 -2.17
N LEU A 196 6.90 -19.30 -1.47
CA LEU A 196 6.44 -19.07 -0.11
C LEU A 196 7.62 -18.95 0.89
N ASN A 197 8.66 -19.77 0.71
CA ASN A 197 9.87 -19.70 1.52
C ASN A 197 10.70 -18.45 1.20
N GLU A 198 10.83 -18.05 -0.06
CA GLU A 198 11.55 -16.83 -0.45
C GLU A 198 10.89 -15.58 0.09
N ARG A 199 9.56 -15.52 0.11
CA ARG A 199 8.80 -14.43 0.74
C ARG A 199 9.15 -14.28 2.23
N GLN A 200 9.32 -15.39 2.97
CA GLN A 200 9.79 -15.36 4.36
C GLN A 200 11.19 -14.77 4.52
N LEU A 201 12.08 -15.08 3.59
CA LEU A 201 13.49 -14.64 3.63
C LEU A 201 13.64 -13.20 3.13
N SER A 202 12.61 -12.61 2.53
CA SER A 202 12.62 -11.23 2.04
C SER A 202 13.06 -10.26 3.13
N LYS A 203 14.04 -9.42 2.83
CA LYS A 203 14.50 -8.33 3.70
C LYS A 203 13.60 -7.07 3.61
N LYS A 204 12.53 -7.15 2.84
CA LYS A 204 11.62 -6.03 2.56
C LYS A 204 10.97 -5.48 3.83
N PHE A 205 10.54 -6.38 4.75
CA PHE A 205 9.83 -5.99 5.95
C PHE A 205 10.74 -5.90 7.17
N ARG A 206 10.49 -4.90 8.02
CA ARG A 206 11.09 -4.81 9.33
C ARG A 206 10.72 -6.04 10.17
N ARG A 207 11.72 -6.71 10.70
CA ARG A 207 11.55 -7.89 11.55
C ARG A 207 11.58 -7.53 13.04
N THR A 208 11.00 -8.38 13.85
CA THR A 208 10.95 -8.28 15.30
C THR A 208 11.00 -9.66 15.92
N LEU A 209 11.16 -9.73 17.21
CA LEU A 209 11.03 -10.99 17.94
C LEU A 209 9.55 -11.38 17.93
N CYS A 210 9.24 -12.55 17.36
CA CYS A 210 7.90 -13.13 17.26
C CYS A 210 7.74 -14.31 18.22
N HIS A 211 6.51 -14.61 18.60
CA HIS A 211 6.17 -15.80 19.40
C HIS A 211 6.32 -17.08 18.57
N GLY A 212 5.81 -17.04 17.33
CA GLY A 212 5.99 -18.07 16.30
C GLY A 212 5.17 -19.35 16.50
N ASN A 213 4.28 -19.43 17.49
CA ASN A 213 3.38 -20.56 17.71
C ASN A 213 2.16 -20.13 18.54
N LEU A 214 1.28 -19.31 17.94
CA LEU A 214 0.13 -18.72 18.63
C LEU A 214 -1.14 -19.58 18.48
N ILE A 215 -1.02 -20.87 18.77
CA ILE A 215 -2.16 -21.76 18.95
C ILE A 215 -2.89 -21.44 20.27
N ARG A 216 -4.17 -21.79 20.37
CA ARG A 216 -5.04 -21.49 21.53
C ARG A 216 -4.47 -22.00 22.87
N GLU A 217 -3.74 -23.12 22.86
CA GLU A 217 -3.13 -23.72 24.04
C GLU A 217 -1.99 -22.86 24.61
N ASN A 218 -1.44 -21.96 23.82
CA ASN A 218 -0.36 -21.05 24.18
C ASN A 218 -0.86 -19.65 24.57
N ILE A 219 -2.18 -19.48 24.70
CA ILE A 219 -2.83 -18.23 25.05
C ILE A 219 -3.77 -18.46 26.24
N MET A 220 -3.60 -17.69 27.31
CA MET A 220 -4.45 -17.77 28.49
C MET A 220 -5.22 -16.46 28.65
N PHE A 221 -6.48 -16.59 29.09
CA PHE A 221 -7.38 -15.47 29.28
C PHE A 221 -7.84 -15.35 30.72
N LYS A 222 -7.97 -14.11 31.17
CA LYS A 222 -8.74 -13.74 32.34
C LYS A 222 -10.04 -13.10 31.88
N CYS A 223 -11.17 -13.64 32.33
CA CYS A 223 -12.49 -13.18 31.91
C CYS A 223 -13.27 -12.61 33.10
N ASP A 224 -14.10 -11.61 32.84
CA ASP A 224 -15.17 -11.17 33.70
C ASP A 224 -16.51 -11.50 33.03
N GLN A 225 -17.38 -12.24 33.70
CA GLN A 225 -18.69 -12.68 33.18
C GLN A 225 -18.60 -13.28 31.75
N LYS A 226 -17.57 -14.10 31.46
CA LYS A 226 -17.23 -14.71 30.15
C LYS A 226 -16.63 -13.75 29.11
N VAL A 227 -16.53 -12.45 29.37
CA VAL A 227 -15.88 -11.48 28.48
C VAL A 227 -14.38 -11.43 28.82
N PRO A 228 -13.48 -11.61 27.85
CA PRO A 228 -12.05 -11.55 28.09
C PRO A 228 -11.63 -10.10 28.40
N ILE A 229 -10.93 -9.93 29.51
CA ILE A 229 -10.42 -8.62 29.96
C ILE A 229 -8.90 -8.53 29.89
N GLU A 230 -8.22 -9.67 29.90
CA GLU A 230 -6.76 -9.75 29.88
C GLU A 230 -6.32 -11.07 29.25
N SER A 231 -5.20 -11.08 28.53
CA SER A 231 -4.58 -12.29 28.02
C SER A 231 -3.09 -12.36 28.37
N ARG A 232 -2.52 -13.57 28.32
CA ARG A 232 -1.10 -13.84 28.50
C ARG A 232 -0.63 -14.82 27.44
N LEU A 233 0.56 -14.57 26.91
CA LEU A 233 1.24 -15.49 25.99
C LEU A 233 2.16 -16.39 26.78
N ILE A 234 2.10 -17.70 26.50
CA ILE A 234 2.91 -18.73 27.16
C ILE A 234 3.63 -19.60 26.13
N ASN A 235 4.58 -20.42 26.57
CA ASN A 235 5.28 -21.41 25.73
C ASN A 235 6.07 -20.83 24.54
N PHE A 236 6.91 -19.84 24.78
CA PHE A 236 7.83 -19.28 23.78
C PHE A 236 8.92 -20.30 23.35
N ARG A 237 8.53 -21.41 22.74
CA ARG A 237 9.46 -22.46 22.27
C ARG A 237 10.02 -22.20 20.88
N SER A 238 9.19 -21.68 20.01
CA SER A 238 9.47 -21.50 18.58
C SER A 238 9.80 -20.05 18.29
N LYS A 239 10.96 -19.60 18.70
CA LYS A 239 11.36 -18.23 18.55
C LYS A 239 11.72 -17.91 17.14
N GLN A 240 11.13 -16.86 16.65
CA GLN A 240 11.37 -16.40 15.31
C GLN A 240 11.71 -14.91 15.33
N TYR A 241 12.67 -14.54 14.52
CA TYR A 241 12.90 -13.16 14.17
C TYR A 241 12.33 -12.95 12.79
N ALA A 242 11.06 -12.49 12.76
CA ALA A 242 10.22 -12.43 11.57
C ALA A 242 9.45 -11.10 11.50
N PRO A 243 8.82 -10.77 10.39
CA PRO A 243 7.86 -9.67 10.36
C PRO A 243 6.73 -9.91 11.38
N PRO A 244 6.33 -8.88 12.15
CA PRO A 244 5.32 -9.02 13.21
C PRO A 244 3.98 -9.53 12.69
N ILE A 245 3.70 -9.30 11.42
CA ILE A 245 2.47 -9.75 10.76
C ILE A 245 2.31 -11.27 10.79
N CYS A 246 3.38 -12.05 10.80
CA CYS A 246 3.32 -13.51 10.89
C CYS A 246 2.58 -13.97 12.14
N ASP A 247 2.92 -13.41 13.30
CA ASP A 247 2.23 -13.70 14.56
C ASP A 247 0.76 -13.22 14.55
N VAL A 248 0.49 -12.05 13.96
CA VAL A 248 -0.87 -11.52 13.81
C VAL A 248 -1.74 -12.47 13.00
N LEU A 249 -1.23 -12.96 11.88
CA LEU A 249 -1.92 -13.93 11.02
C LEU A 249 -2.13 -15.28 11.72
N GLN A 250 -1.14 -15.75 12.51
CA GLN A 250 -1.31 -16.96 13.33
C GLN A 250 -2.45 -16.79 14.34
N VAL A 251 -2.53 -15.67 15.05
CA VAL A 251 -3.67 -15.41 15.96
C VAL A 251 -4.98 -15.50 15.20
N ILE A 252 -5.07 -14.89 14.04
CA ILE A 252 -6.30 -14.82 13.24
C ILE A 252 -6.64 -16.20 12.66
N PHE A 253 -5.76 -16.81 11.85
CA PHE A 253 -6.10 -18.02 11.11
C PHE A 253 -6.10 -19.30 11.95
N PHE A 254 -5.23 -19.42 12.96
CA PHE A 254 -5.19 -20.60 13.80
C PHE A 254 -6.39 -20.71 14.74
N ASN A 255 -6.93 -19.58 15.16
CA ASN A 255 -7.85 -19.56 16.30
C ASN A 255 -9.26 -19.04 15.99
N THR A 256 -9.58 -18.74 14.72
CA THR A 256 -10.91 -18.24 14.36
C THR A 256 -11.55 -19.09 13.27
N SER A 257 -12.90 -19.06 13.23
CA SER A 257 -13.65 -19.60 12.11
C SER A 257 -13.47 -18.73 10.87
N GLU A 258 -13.70 -19.32 9.71
CA GLU A 258 -13.67 -18.66 8.42
C GLU A 258 -14.59 -17.42 8.38
N ASP A 259 -15.83 -17.55 8.86
CA ASP A 259 -16.80 -16.46 8.90
C ASP A 259 -16.32 -15.27 9.73
N LEU A 260 -15.64 -15.53 10.86
CA LEU A 260 -15.17 -14.45 11.73
C LEU A 260 -14.02 -13.69 11.06
N HIS A 261 -12.97 -14.40 10.60
CA HIS A 261 -11.84 -13.66 10.04
C HIS A 261 -12.18 -13.04 8.69
N ARG A 262 -12.95 -13.67 7.81
CA ARG A 262 -13.42 -13.04 6.57
C ARG A 262 -14.10 -11.69 6.83
N LYS A 263 -15.00 -11.66 7.80
CA LYS A 263 -15.76 -10.44 8.14
C LYS A 263 -14.94 -9.35 8.80
N TYR A 264 -13.95 -9.71 9.63
CA TYR A 264 -13.25 -8.76 10.49
C TYR A 264 -11.76 -8.62 10.21
N PHE A 265 -11.22 -9.30 9.18
CA PHE A 265 -9.78 -9.37 8.89
C PHE A 265 -9.10 -8.01 8.92
N HIS A 266 -9.49 -7.09 8.04
CA HIS A 266 -8.86 -5.77 7.97
C HIS A 266 -9.09 -4.91 9.21
N SER A 267 -10.22 -5.07 9.89
CA SER A 267 -10.47 -4.39 11.16
C SER A 267 -9.61 -4.92 12.30
N LEU A 268 -9.27 -6.21 12.30
CA LEU A 268 -8.34 -6.81 13.24
C LEU A 268 -6.90 -6.37 12.98
N LEU A 269 -6.49 -6.27 11.72
CA LEU A 269 -5.19 -5.72 11.34
C LEU A 269 -5.06 -4.26 11.78
N ALA A 270 -6.09 -3.45 11.54
CA ALA A 270 -6.11 -2.04 11.97
C ALA A 270 -6.03 -1.94 13.50
N HIS A 271 -6.83 -2.74 14.23
CA HIS A 271 -6.80 -2.77 15.70
C HIS A 271 -5.40 -3.10 16.25
N TYR A 272 -4.74 -4.13 15.68
CA TYR A 272 -3.35 -4.45 16.04
C TYR A 272 -2.40 -3.26 15.81
N HIS A 273 -2.49 -2.62 14.64
CA HIS A 273 -1.61 -1.51 14.29
C HIS A 273 -1.81 -0.29 15.17
N ASP A 274 -3.06 0.02 15.53
CA ASP A 274 -3.39 1.11 16.45
C ASP A 274 -2.82 0.84 17.85
N CYS A 275 -2.96 -0.38 18.38
CA CYS A 275 -2.37 -0.80 19.65
C CYS A 275 -0.83 -0.76 19.63
N LEU A 276 -0.22 -1.14 18.51
CA LEU A 276 1.23 -1.06 18.30
C LEU A 276 1.69 0.40 18.30
N LYS A 277 0.99 1.27 17.58
CA LYS A 277 1.23 2.71 17.54
C LYS A 277 1.18 3.33 18.93
N GLU A 278 0.08 3.14 19.65
CA GLU A 278 -0.09 3.67 21.02
C GLU A 278 1.02 3.20 21.97
N THR A 279 1.48 1.96 21.80
CA THR A 279 2.54 1.41 22.66
C THR A 279 3.92 1.98 22.27
N LEU A 280 4.22 2.11 20.99
CA LEU A 280 5.48 2.73 20.52
C LEU A 280 5.56 4.22 20.89
N GLU A 281 4.46 4.95 20.85
CA GLU A 281 4.39 6.36 21.29
C GLU A 281 4.76 6.50 22.79
N LYS A 282 4.39 5.55 23.66
CA LYS A 282 4.82 5.53 25.06
C LYS A 282 6.34 5.37 25.22
N TYR A 283 7.01 4.81 24.21
CA TYR A 283 8.47 4.67 24.13
C TYR A 283 9.12 5.79 23.30
N CYS A 284 8.37 6.83 22.93
CA CYS A 284 8.83 7.96 22.08
C CYS A 284 9.33 7.50 20.70
N LEU A 285 8.68 6.51 20.12
CA LEU A 285 9.01 5.95 18.80
C LEU A 285 7.87 6.19 17.80
N ASN A 286 8.24 6.50 16.55
CA ASN A 286 7.29 6.77 15.49
C ASN A 286 7.01 5.50 14.69
N ILE A 287 5.76 5.04 14.68
CA ILE A 287 5.33 3.83 13.98
C ILE A 287 5.54 3.94 12.47
N GLY A 288 5.34 5.11 11.86
CA GLY A 288 5.55 5.32 10.42
C GLY A 288 6.98 5.11 9.95
N LYS A 289 7.97 5.17 10.88
CA LYS A 289 9.38 4.85 10.60
C LYS A 289 9.77 3.41 10.95
N ILE A 290 9.00 2.75 11.81
CA ILE A 290 9.32 1.42 12.33
C ILE A 290 8.53 0.34 11.60
N PHE A 291 7.23 0.50 11.50
CA PHE A 291 6.32 -0.43 10.87
C PHE A 291 5.08 0.31 10.32
N PRO A 292 5.19 0.93 9.14
CA PRO A 292 4.08 1.64 8.49
C PRO A 292 2.86 0.74 8.29
N VAL A 293 1.67 1.32 8.19
CA VAL A 293 0.43 0.56 7.93
C VAL A 293 0.47 -0.14 6.56
N GLU A 294 1.22 0.40 5.63
CA GLU A 294 1.49 -0.17 4.32
C GLU A 294 2.22 -1.51 4.44
N ASP A 295 3.29 -1.58 5.26
CA ASP A 295 4.03 -2.81 5.53
C ASP A 295 3.14 -3.88 6.17
N LEU A 296 2.21 -3.47 7.04
CA LEU A 296 1.22 -4.37 7.63
C LEU A 296 0.31 -4.98 6.56
N ARG A 297 -0.27 -4.16 5.68
CA ARG A 297 -1.21 -4.61 4.64
C ARG A 297 -0.54 -5.51 3.61
N LEU A 298 0.62 -5.07 3.11
CA LEU A 298 1.39 -5.82 2.15
C LEU A 298 1.90 -7.14 2.75
N GLY A 299 2.42 -7.09 3.98
CA GLY A 299 2.85 -8.28 4.71
C GLY A 299 1.69 -9.23 4.97
N ALA A 300 0.48 -8.73 5.28
CA ALA A 300 -0.70 -9.57 5.43
C ALA A 300 -1.02 -10.34 4.16
N HIS A 301 -0.91 -9.70 3.00
CA HIS A 301 -1.07 -10.38 1.71
C HIS A 301 0.04 -11.39 1.43
N ASP A 302 1.30 -10.98 1.58
CA ASP A 302 2.47 -11.80 1.22
C ASP A 302 2.60 -13.06 2.08
N PHE A 303 2.26 -12.98 3.38
CA PHE A 303 2.39 -14.08 4.33
C PHE A 303 1.12 -14.90 4.56
N SER A 304 -0.06 -14.41 4.16
CA SER A 304 -1.32 -15.16 4.33
C SER A 304 -1.30 -16.56 3.73
N PRO A 305 -0.81 -16.79 2.49
CA PRO A 305 -0.77 -18.15 1.92
C PRO A 305 0.06 -19.13 2.76
N LEU A 306 1.19 -18.64 3.31
CA LEU A 306 2.06 -19.43 4.16
C LEU A 306 1.40 -19.79 5.50
N ILE A 307 0.79 -18.82 6.19
CA ILE A 307 0.13 -19.07 7.47
C ILE A 307 -1.14 -19.90 7.28
N LYS A 308 -1.85 -19.77 6.14
CA LYS A 308 -2.96 -20.66 5.76
C LYS A 308 -2.47 -22.10 5.51
N LEU A 309 -1.29 -22.28 4.94
CA LEU A 309 -0.66 -23.60 4.83
C LEU A 309 -0.39 -24.20 6.22
N GLU A 310 0.22 -23.43 7.13
CA GLU A 310 0.41 -23.86 8.52
C GLU A 310 -0.93 -24.21 9.20
N THR A 311 -1.96 -23.39 8.96
CA THR A 311 -3.30 -23.60 9.50
C THR A 311 -3.92 -24.91 9.01
N ALA A 312 -3.83 -25.17 7.71
CA ALA A 312 -4.34 -26.40 7.10
C ALA A 312 -3.62 -27.66 7.64
N LEU A 313 -2.31 -27.59 7.83
CA LEU A 313 -1.52 -28.65 8.45
C LEU A 313 -1.87 -28.85 9.93
N LEU A 314 -2.17 -27.78 10.66
CA LEU A 314 -2.53 -27.83 12.08
C LEU A 314 -3.90 -28.47 12.30
N HIS A 315 -4.91 -28.03 11.55
CA HIS A 315 -6.30 -28.43 11.76
C HIS A 315 -6.70 -29.66 10.93
N ARG A 316 -6.10 -29.86 9.75
CA ARG A 316 -6.37 -30.97 8.82
C ARG A 316 -7.86 -31.19 8.52
N ASN A 317 -8.64 -30.09 8.45
CA ASN A 317 -10.05 -30.11 8.12
C ASN A 317 -10.33 -29.51 6.73
N SER A 318 -11.47 -29.87 6.14
CA SER A 318 -11.83 -29.44 4.78
C SER A 318 -11.95 -27.91 4.61
N GLU A 319 -12.41 -27.20 5.63
CA GLU A 319 -12.56 -25.75 5.63
C GLU A 319 -11.20 -25.05 5.45
N LYS A 320 -10.20 -25.40 6.28
CA LYS A 320 -8.86 -24.77 6.23
C LYS A 320 -8.06 -25.17 4.99
N VAL A 321 -8.31 -26.36 4.50
CA VAL A 321 -7.74 -26.84 3.22
C VAL A 321 -8.33 -26.04 2.05
N GLN A 322 -9.64 -25.76 2.07
CA GLN A 322 -10.28 -24.93 1.03
C GLN A 322 -9.80 -23.48 1.07
N GLU A 323 -9.61 -22.88 2.26
CA GLU A 323 -9.02 -21.53 2.41
C GLU A 323 -7.62 -21.43 1.80
N LEU A 324 -6.80 -22.48 1.97
CA LEU A 324 -5.47 -22.56 1.36
C LEU A 324 -5.58 -22.65 -0.17
N ARG A 325 -6.46 -23.50 -0.71
CA ARG A 325 -6.68 -23.62 -2.16
C ARG A 325 -7.05 -22.27 -2.77
N GLU A 326 -8.02 -21.56 -2.19
CA GLU A 326 -8.42 -20.22 -2.67
C GLU A 326 -7.25 -19.22 -2.66
N ALA A 327 -6.39 -19.26 -1.64
CA ALA A 327 -5.23 -18.39 -1.56
C ALA A 327 -4.15 -18.70 -2.60
N LEU A 328 -4.01 -19.96 -3.01
CA LEU A 328 -3.06 -20.39 -4.05
C LEU A 328 -3.60 -20.17 -5.47
N ASP A 329 -4.92 -20.27 -5.66
CA ASP A 329 -5.57 -20.10 -6.97
C ASP A 329 -5.64 -18.63 -7.40
N CYS A 330 -5.76 -17.70 -6.45
CA CYS A 330 -5.79 -16.27 -6.74
C CYS A 330 -4.75 -15.50 -5.92
N PRO A 331 -3.48 -15.48 -6.36
CA PRO A 331 -2.42 -14.79 -5.63
C PRO A 331 -2.52 -13.26 -5.66
N LEU A 332 -3.41 -12.70 -6.49
CA LEU A 332 -3.56 -11.25 -6.65
C LEU A 332 -4.44 -10.63 -5.57
N LEU A 333 -5.56 -11.27 -5.24
CA LEU A 333 -6.52 -10.83 -4.23
C LEU A 333 -6.92 -12.01 -3.35
N SER A 334 -6.93 -11.79 -2.06
CA SER A 334 -7.47 -12.76 -1.12
C SER A 334 -9.00 -12.66 -1.03
N ARG A 335 -9.63 -13.69 -0.47
CA ARG A 335 -11.07 -13.65 -0.20
C ARG A 335 -11.42 -12.55 0.81
N GLU A 336 -10.53 -12.32 1.76
CA GLU A 336 -10.63 -11.24 2.76
C GLU A 336 -10.60 -9.84 2.11
N ASP A 337 -9.73 -9.63 1.10
CA ASP A 337 -9.72 -8.40 0.29
C ASP A 337 -11.05 -8.22 -0.45
N CYS A 338 -11.57 -9.30 -1.02
CA CYS A 338 -12.87 -9.28 -1.71
C CYS A 338 -14.04 -8.93 -0.77
N TYR A 339 -14.00 -9.37 0.48
CA TYR A 339 -14.98 -8.95 1.49
C TYR A 339 -14.95 -7.44 1.73
N ASP A 340 -13.76 -6.84 1.88
CA ASP A 340 -13.64 -5.39 2.06
C ASP A 340 -14.11 -4.62 0.81
N ILE A 341 -13.81 -5.13 -0.39
CA ILE A 341 -14.28 -4.54 -1.65
C ILE A 341 -15.82 -4.53 -1.71
N VAL A 342 -16.47 -5.64 -1.42
CA VAL A 342 -17.94 -5.74 -1.41
C VAL A 342 -18.53 -4.78 -0.38
N LYS A 343 -18.00 -4.78 0.85
CA LYS A 343 -18.43 -3.88 1.92
C LYS A 343 -18.34 -2.41 1.50
N ASN A 344 -17.22 -2.00 0.91
CA ASN A 344 -16.99 -0.62 0.50
C ASN A 344 -17.89 -0.22 -0.68
N LYS A 345 -18.19 -1.16 -1.60
CA LYS A 345 -19.08 -0.90 -2.73
C LYS A 345 -20.55 -0.87 -2.33
N THR A 346 -20.98 -1.75 -1.42
CA THR A 346 -22.38 -1.89 -1.03
C THR A 346 -22.74 -1.07 0.22
N ASN A 347 -21.74 -0.56 0.93
CA ASN A 347 -21.86 0.14 2.21
C ASN A 347 -22.65 -0.66 3.28
N THR A 348 -22.56 -1.99 3.23
CA THR A 348 -23.17 -2.91 4.20
C THR A 348 -22.22 -4.02 4.57
N THR A 349 -22.43 -4.64 5.72
CA THR A 349 -21.75 -5.88 6.15
C THR A 349 -22.67 -7.10 6.09
N ASP A 350 -23.92 -6.91 5.67
CA ASP A 350 -24.93 -7.95 5.54
C ASP A 350 -24.99 -8.49 4.11
N TYR A 351 -24.03 -9.36 3.79
CA TYR A 351 -23.92 -10.06 2.51
C TYR A 351 -23.12 -11.35 2.65
N GLU A 352 -23.31 -12.25 1.69
CA GLU A 352 -22.53 -13.47 1.54
C GLU A 352 -21.72 -13.38 0.23
N LEU A 353 -20.38 -13.51 0.29
CA LEU A 353 -19.53 -13.62 -0.88
C LEU A 353 -19.52 -15.08 -1.35
N LEU A 354 -20.19 -15.36 -2.44
CA LEU A 354 -20.33 -16.71 -3.01
C LEU A 354 -19.05 -17.16 -3.71
N SER A 355 -18.56 -16.34 -4.64
CA SER A 355 -17.33 -16.61 -5.39
C SER A 355 -16.73 -15.32 -5.93
N PHE A 356 -15.46 -15.38 -6.36
CA PHE A 356 -14.82 -14.29 -7.09
C PHE A 356 -13.88 -14.84 -8.17
N ARG A 357 -13.66 -14.02 -9.21
CA ARG A 357 -12.76 -14.34 -10.31
C ARG A 357 -12.00 -13.10 -10.75
N VAL A 358 -10.69 -13.25 -10.92
CA VAL A 358 -9.80 -12.23 -11.50
C VAL A 358 -9.36 -12.70 -12.87
N THR A 359 -9.60 -11.89 -13.91
CA THR A 359 -9.28 -12.20 -15.30
C THR A 359 -8.37 -11.13 -15.87
N PRO A 360 -7.20 -11.45 -16.44
CA PRO A 360 -6.35 -10.48 -17.12
C PRO A 360 -7.10 -9.77 -18.26
N LEU A 361 -6.77 -8.52 -18.51
CA LEU A 361 -7.20 -7.78 -19.69
C LEU A 361 -6.06 -7.75 -20.70
N ASP A 362 -6.25 -8.41 -21.84
CA ASP A 362 -5.21 -8.58 -22.88
C ASP A 362 -4.97 -7.30 -23.71
N GLN A 363 -5.94 -6.40 -23.74
CA GLN A 363 -5.89 -5.15 -24.51
C GLN A 363 -6.14 -3.96 -23.59
N VAL A 364 -5.09 -3.37 -23.06
CA VAL A 364 -5.19 -2.09 -22.38
C VAL A 364 -4.10 -1.15 -22.89
N ASN A 365 -4.52 0.04 -23.28
CA ASN A 365 -3.66 1.10 -23.78
C ASN A 365 -2.95 1.83 -22.64
N GLY A 366 -2.04 1.14 -21.91
CA GLY A 366 -1.28 1.73 -20.81
C GLY A 366 0.14 1.18 -20.75
N TYR A 367 1.12 2.06 -20.46
CA TYR A 367 2.55 1.72 -20.50
C TYR A 367 3.11 1.22 -19.16
N LEU A 368 2.48 1.59 -18.03
CA LEU A 368 3.04 1.42 -16.69
C LEU A 368 2.16 0.61 -15.73
N GLY A 369 1.25 -0.24 -16.23
CA GLY A 369 0.38 -1.06 -15.38
C GLY A 369 -0.02 -2.39 -16.02
N LYS A 370 -0.46 -3.33 -15.17
CA LYS A 370 -1.23 -4.51 -15.59
C LYS A 370 -2.66 -4.37 -15.10
N TYR A 371 -3.59 -4.81 -15.93
CA TYR A 371 -5.01 -4.59 -15.70
C TYR A 371 -5.77 -5.90 -15.71
N HIS A 372 -6.77 -6.00 -14.81
CA HIS A 372 -7.60 -7.18 -14.67
C HIS A 372 -9.06 -6.76 -14.45
N LYS A 373 -9.99 -7.65 -14.79
CA LYS A 373 -11.37 -7.61 -14.31
C LYS A 373 -11.51 -8.47 -13.08
N LEU A 374 -12.16 -7.92 -12.06
CA LEU A 374 -12.62 -8.66 -10.89
C LEU A 374 -14.14 -8.76 -10.94
N GLN A 375 -14.64 -9.99 -10.93
CA GLN A 375 -16.07 -10.29 -10.79
C GLN A 375 -16.30 -10.94 -9.43
N LEU A 376 -17.24 -10.38 -8.67
CA LEU A 376 -17.63 -10.88 -7.35
C LEU A 376 -19.09 -11.30 -7.42
N SER A 377 -19.36 -12.58 -7.15
CA SER A 377 -20.73 -13.10 -7.00
C SER A 377 -21.11 -13.01 -5.53
N VAL A 378 -22.12 -12.21 -5.23
CA VAL A 378 -22.53 -11.92 -3.86
C VAL A 378 -24.04 -12.13 -3.68
N ARG A 379 -24.44 -12.57 -2.50
CA ARG A 379 -25.84 -12.61 -2.08
C ARG A 379 -26.11 -11.44 -1.16
N LEU A 380 -26.98 -10.53 -1.63
CA LEU A 380 -27.44 -9.34 -0.91
C LEU A 380 -28.95 -9.46 -0.70
N GLN A 381 -29.43 -9.36 0.54
CA GLN A 381 -30.87 -9.44 0.84
C GLN A 381 -31.56 -10.64 0.18
N ASN A 382 -30.91 -11.81 0.21
CA ASN A 382 -31.34 -13.06 -0.44
C ASN A 382 -31.43 -13.02 -1.98
N GLN A 383 -30.81 -12.06 -2.63
CA GLN A 383 -30.69 -12.00 -4.09
C GLN A 383 -29.22 -12.13 -4.51
N ASP A 384 -28.96 -13.04 -5.43
CA ASP A 384 -27.61 -13.21 -6.00
C ASP A 384 -27.38 -12.12 -7.05
N THR A 385 -26.27 -11.40 -6.91
CA THR A 385 -25.87 -10.31 -7.80
C THR A 385 -24.39 -10.41 -8.13
N THR A 386 -23.99 -9.82 -9.26
CA THR A 386 -22.60 -9.75 -9.68
C THR A 386 -22.09 -8.33 -9.58
N ILE A 387 -20.98 -8.15 -8.87
CA ILE A 387 -20.26 -6.89 -8.78
C ILE A 387 -19.06 -7.00 -9.72
N ASN A 388 -18.90 -6.01 -10.61
CA ASN A 388 -17.75 -5.88 -11.50
C ASN A 388 -16.85 -4.76 -11.01
N CYS A 389 -15.54 -5.02 -11.00
CA CYS A 389 -14.50 -4.06 -10.63
C CYS A 389 -13.35 -4.14 -11.64
N PHE A 390 -12.66 -3.02 -11.78
CA PHE A 390 -11.44 -2.89 -12.57
C PHE A 390 -10.23 -2.89 -11.62
N VAL A 391 -9.22 -3.71 -11.91
CA VAL A 391 -8.02 -3.84 -11.05
C VAL A 391 -6.79 -3.38 -11.82
N LYS A 392 -6.11 -2.38 -11.28
CA LYS A 392 -4.81 -1.90 -11.76
C LYS A 392 -3.72 -2.45 -10.85
N CYS A 393 -2.73 -3.12 -11.44
CA CYS A 393 -1.60 -3.72 -10.73
C CYS A 393 -0.27 -3.16 -11.20
N MET A 394 0.73 -3.26 -10.34
CA MET A 394 2.12 -3.03 -10.71
C MET A 394 2.53 -3.91 -11.90
N PRO A 395 3.36 -3.41 -12.84
CA PRO A 395 3.89 -4.24 -13.92
C PRO A 395 4.76 -5.38 -13.37
N LYS A 396 4.80 -6.51 -14.10
CA LYS A 396 5.59 -7.69 -13.68
C LYS A 396 7.02 -7.69 -14.22
N SER A 397 7.32 -6.98 -15.34
CA SER A 397 8.69 -6.92 -15.86
C SER A 397 9.57 -6.10 -14.92
N ASP A 398 10.78 -6.57 -14.67
CA ASP A 398 11.71 -5.90 -13.75
C ASP A 398 12.05 -4.47 -14.20
N ALA A 399 12.16 -4.25 -15.53
CA ALA A 399 12.42 -2.93 -16.09
C ALA A 399 11.26 -1.94 -15.83
N SER A 400 10.01 -2.30 -16.15
CA SER A 400 8.85 -1.42 -15.92
C SER A 400 8.55 -1.27 -14.43
N LYS A 401 8.73 -2.33 -13.64
CA LYS A 401 8.58 -2.29 -12.18
C LYS A 401 9.62 -1.36 -11.55
N GLY A 402 10.87 -1.43 -12.00
CA GLY A 402 11.95 -0.54 -11.56
C GLY A 402 11.60 0.93 -11.80
N ILE A 403 11.11 1.29 -12.99
CA ILE A 403 10.68 2.66 -13.32
C ILE A 403 9.56 3.11 -12.39
N VAL A 404 8.51 2.29 -12.20
CA VAL A 404 7.35 2.66 -11.37
C VAL A 404 7.74 2.81 -9.90
N GLN A 405 8.63 1.96 -9.38
CA GLN A 405 9.13 2.05 -8.01
C GLN A 405 10.03 3.28 -7.81
N GLU A 406 10.95 3.54 -8.73
CA GLU A 406 11.87 4.67 -8.66
C GLU A 406 11.14 6.01 -8.77
N THR A 407 10.17 6.10 -9.69
CA THR A 407 9.37 7.31 -9.88
C THR A 407 8.28 7.48 -8.82
N GLY A 408 7.86 6.42 -8.15
CA GLY A 408 6.76 6.49 -7.18
C GLY A 408 5.39 6.82 -7.79
N CYS A 409 5.20 6.63 -9.10
CA CYS A 409 3.93 6.92 -9.80
C CYS A 409 2.73 6.27 -9.13
N PHE A 410 2.86 5.01 -8.73
CA PHE A 410 1.78 4.24 -8.12
C PHE A 410 1.35 4.82 -6.77
N PHE A 411 2.30 5.34 -5.99
CA PHE A 411 2.02 6.02 -4.71
C PHE A 411 1.26 7.32 -4.90
N LYS A 412 1.51 8.06 -5.99
CA LYS A 412 0.76 9.28 -6.30
C LYS A 412 -0.72 8.98 -6.54
N GLU A 413 -1.01 7.93 -7.27
CA GLU A 413 -2.40 7.53 -7.53
C GLU A 413 -3.08 7.03 -6.25
N ILE A 414 -2.41 6.21 -5.45
CA ILE A 414 -2.91 5.77 -4.14
C ILE A 414 -3.18 6.97 -3.22
N PHE A 415 -2.29 7.96 -3.18
CA PHE A 415 -2.47 9.18 -2.40
C PHE A 415 -3.81 9.88 -2.73
N ILE A 416 -4.17 9.98 -4.00
CA ILE A 416 -5.44 10.58 -4.44
C ILE A 416 -6.62 9.85 -3.79
N TYR A 417 -6.68 8.52 -3.92
CA TYR A 417 -7.84 7.74 -3.50
C TYR A 417 -7.88 7.42 -2.00
N GLN A 418 -6.74 7.23 -1.38
CA GLN A 418 -6.65 6.80 0.01
C GLN A 418 -6.62 7.99 0.99
N ILE A 419 -6.03 9.10 0.60
CA ILE A 419 -5.79 10.25 1.49
C ILE A 419 -6.61 11.46 1.06
N LEU A 420 -6.44 11.93 -0.19
CA LEU A 420 -6.96 13.23 -0.60
C LEU A 420 -8.48 13.22 -0.75
N VAL A 421 -9.04 12.31 -1.56
CA VAL A 421 -10.50 12.25 -1.79
C VAL A 421 -11.29 12.07 -0.48
N PRO A 422 -10.91 11.15 0.44
CA PRO A 422 -11.59 11.05 1.72
C PRO A 422 -11.52 12.32 2.60
N GLN A 423 -10.42 13.08 2.53
CA GLN A 423 -10.32 14.36 3.25
C GLN A 423 -11.20 15.45 2.61
N MET A 424 -11.28 15.48 1.28
CA MET A 424 -12.17 16.39 0.56
C MET A 424 -13.64 16.12 0.90
N GLN A 425 -14.07 14.86 0.93
CA GLN A 425 -15.43 14.46 1.32
C GLN A 425 -15.75 14.86 2.78
N LYS A 426 -14.80 14.71 3.72
CA LYS A 426 -14.96 15.18 5.13
C LYS A 426 -15.19 16.69 5.23
N LEU A 427 -14.78 17.46 4.23
CA LEU A 427 -15.03 18.90 4.13
C LEU A 427 -16.20 19.24 3.21
N ASN A 428 -17.00 18.26 2.79
CA ASN A 428 -18.11 18.39 1.84
C ASN A 428 -17.65 19.04 0.52
N VAL A 429 -16.51 18.57 -0.03
CA VAL A 429 -16.05 18.90 -1.39
C VAL A 429 -16.30 17.68 -2.26
N ASP A 430 -17.58 17.38 -2.52
CA ASP A 430 -18.01 16.13 -3.13
C ASP A 430 -17.93 16.15 -4.67
N THR A 431 -17.83 17.33 -5.29
CA THR A 431 -17.71 17.46 -6.76
C THR A 431 -16.50 16.72 -7.34
N ILE A 432 -15.49 16.45 -6.52
CA ILE A 432 -14.32 15.64 -6.93
C ILE A 432 -14.73 14.22 -7.34
N THR A 433 -15.70 13.60 -6.67
CA THR A 433 -16.13 12.23 -6.95
C THR A 433 -16.79 12.05 -8.32
N GLU A 434 -17.22 13.15 -8.94
CA GLU A 434 -17.74 13.14 -10.31
C GLU A 434 -16.64 13.14 -11.37
N CYS A 435 -15.39 13.42 -10.98
CA CYS A 435 -14.27 13.58 -11.90
C CYS A 435 -13.45 12.31 -12.09
N LEU A 436 -13.59 11.32 -11.19
CA LEU A 436 -12.76 10.11 -11.16
C LEU A 436 -13.62 8.86 -10.84
N PRO A 437 -13.20 7.65 -11.24
CA PRO A 437 -13.86 6.41 -10.81
C PRO A 437 -13.70 6.22 -9.30
N PHE A 438 -14.69 5.58 -8.68
CA PHE A 438 -14.58 5.25 -7.26
C PHE A 438 -13.56 4.12 -7.06
N SER A 439 -12.77 4.18 -5.96
CA SER A 439 -11.86 3.11 -5.59
C SER A 439 -12.32 2.44 -4.30
N TYR A 440 -12.45 1.11 -4.34
CA TYR A 440 -12.98 0.31 -3.24
C TYR A 440 -11.90 -0.31 -2.37
N PHE A 441 -10.69 -0.51 -2.92
CA PHE A 441 -9.59 -1.14 -2.21
C PHE A 441 -8.25 -0.70 -2.80
N GLN A 442 -7.27 -0.45 -1.94
CA GLN A 442 -5.90 -0.11 -2.33
C GLN A 442 -4.92 -0.88 -1.45
N ARG A 443 -3.92 -1.46 -2.09
CA ARG A 443 -2.76 -2.03 -1.44
C ARG A 443 -1.52 -1.32 -1.97
N SER A 444 -0.82 -0.65 -1.07
CA SER A 444 0.07 0.49 -1.36
C SER A 444 1.20 0.28 -2.35
N GLU A 445 1.60 -0.94 -2.64
CA GLU A 445 2.74 -1.18 -3.52
C GLU A 445 2.40 -2.03 -4.75
N ASP A 446 1.17 -2.53 -4.87
CA ASP A 446 0.92 -3.49 -5.92
C ASP A 446 -0.44 -3.42 -6.63
N LEU A 447 -1.52 -2.93 -6.00
CA LEU A 447 -2.80 -2.86 -6.69
C LEU A 447 -3.79 -1.79 -6.17
N ILE A 448 -4.68 -1.38 -7.07
CA ILE A 448 -5.86 -0.56 -6.79
C ILE A 448 -7.07 -1.22 -7.45
N VAL A 449 -8.18 -1.31 -6.72
CA VAL A 449 -9.46 -1.81 -7.22
C VAL A 449 -10.43 -0.67 -7.38
N PHE A 450 -10.85 -0.44 -8.61
CA PHE A 450 -11.78 0.61 -9.00
C PHE A 450 -13.16 0.06 -9.36
N ASP A 451 -14.13 0.95 -9.41
CA ASP A 451 -15.38 0.67 -10.07
C ASP A 451 -15.15 0.38 -11.57
N ASP A 452 -15.83 -0.64 -12.10
CA ASP A 452 -15.83 -0.87 -13.55
C ASP A 452 -16.83 0.07 -14.23
N ILE A 453 -16.39 1.29 -14.49
CA ILE A 453 -17.24 2.32 -15.11
C ILE A 453 -17.65 1.98 -16.56
N SER A 454 -17.03 0.95 -17.18
CA SER A 454 -17.48 0.47 -18.48
C SER A 454 -18.92 -0.07 -18.44
N MET A 455 -19.37 -0.53 -17.25
CA MET A 455 -20.76 -0.95 -17.02
C MET A 455 -21.77 0.21 -17.09
N GLU A 456 -21.30 1.45 -16.95
CA GLU A 456 -22.08 2.70 -17.10
C GLU A 456 -21.89 3.33 -18.49
N ASN A 457 -21.42 2.57 -19.48
CA ASN A 457 -21.09 3.01 -20.83
C ASN A 457 -19.97 4.06 -20.94
N PHE A 458 -19.06 4.11 -19.98
CA PHE A 458 -17.81 4.85 -20.14
C PHE A 458 -16.82 4.05 -21.00
N ARG A 459 -16.21 4.72 -21.96
CA ARG A 459 -15.15 4.14 -22.80
C ARG A 459 -14.10 5.17 -23.19
N SER A 460 -12.86 4.75 -23.37
CA SER A 460 -11.85 5.56 -24.04
C SER A 460 -12.12 5.62 -25.54
N LEU A 461 -11.70 6.71 -26.18
CA LEU A 461 -11.80 6.85 -27.63
C LEU A 461 -10.46 6.50 -28.29
N PRO A 462 -10.51 6.05 -29.56
CA PRO A 462 -9.27 5.88 -30.32
C PRO A 462 -8.51 7.20 -30.45
N SER A 463 -7.22 7.20 -30.16
CA SER A 463 -6.38 8.40 -30.21
C SER A 463 -6.24 9.02 -31.62
N GLN A 464 -6.60 8.24 -32.65
CA GLN A 464 -6.63 8.69 -34.05
C GLN A 464 -7.84 9.59 -34.36
N ILE A 465 -8.82 9.69 -33.46
CA ILE A 465 -10.02 10.52 -33.63
C ILE A 465 -9.89 11.79 -32.80
N PRO A 466 -9.63 12.96 -33.44
CA PRO A 466 -9.58 14.22 -32.71
C PRO A 466 -10.92 14.55 -32.06
N TYR A 467 -10.91 15.14 -30.87
CA TYR A 467 -12.13 15.62 -30.22
C TYR A 467 -12.74 16.79 -30.98
N ASP A 468 -14.02 16.68 -31.25
CA ASP A 468 -14.81 17.82 -31.74
C ASP A 468 -15.10 18.84 -30.62
N LEU A 469 -15.69 19.96 -30.97
CA LEU A 469 -16.01 21.02 -30.01
C LEU A 469 -16.94 20.54 -28.87
N THR A 470 -17.86 19.61 -29.15
CA THR A 470 -18.80 19.08 -28.15
C THR A 470 -18.07 18.28 -27.09
N LEU A 471 -17.29 17.31 -27.51
CA LEU A 471 -16.53 16.47 -26.64
C LEU A 471 -15.42 17.23 -25.89
N LEU A 472 -14.74 18.13 -26.61
CA LEU A 472 -13.71 18.99 -26.00
C LEU A 472 -14.33 19.92 -24.93
N SER A 473 -15.52 20.50 -25.19
CA SER A 473 -16.21 21.32 -24.19
C SER A 473 -16.65 20.53 -22.97
N LEU A 474 -17.10 19.29 -23.15
CA LEU A 474 -17.45 18.38 -22.06
C LEU A 474 -16.24 18.07 -21.18
N THR A 475 -15.12 17.67 -21.81
CA THR A 475 -13.86 17.33 -21.13
C THR A 475 -13.32 18.52 -20.33
N VAL A 476 -13.31 19.72 -20.94
CA VAL A 476 -12.80 20.93 -20.30
C VAL A 476 -13.67 21.40 -19.14
N LYS A 477 -14.99 21.22 -19.21
CA LYS A 477 -15.89 21.48 -18.06
C LYS A 477 -15.58 20.52 -16.90
N LYS A 478 -15.38 19.25 -17.19
CA LYS A 478 -14.99 18.27 -16.17
C LYS A 478 -13.63 18.63 -15.55
N LEU A 479 -12.66 19.08 -16.35
CA LEU A 479 -11.37 19.56 -15.87
C LEU A 479 -11.50 20.78 -14.95
N ALA A 480 -12.32 21.74 -15.34
CA ALA A 480 -12.61 22.92 -14.50
C ALA A 480 -13.24 22.51 -13.16
N LYS A 481 -14.15 21.51 -13.16
CA LYS A 481 -14.72 20.94 -11.93
C LYS A 481 -13.65 20.28 -11.06
N PHE A 482 -12.74 19.52 -11.65
CA PHE A 482 -11.62 18.89 -10.95
C PHE A 482 -10.73 19.95 -10.26
N HIS A 483 -10.27 20.95 -11.00
CA HIS A 483 -9.44 22.03 -10.45
C HIS A 483 -10.17 22.88 -9.41
N ALA A 484 -11.45 23.21 -9.64
CA ALA A 484 -12.27 23.94 -8.67
C ALA A 484 -12.42 23.16 -7.35
N SER A 485 -12.57 21.84 -7.41
CA SER A 485 -12.61 20.98 -6.21
C SER A 485 -11.32 21.08 -5.42
N MET A 486 -10.15 21.09 -6.08
CA MET A 486 -8.87 21.24 -5.43
C MET A 486 -8.70 22.62 -4.78
N PHE A 487 -9.03 23.68 -5.47
CA PHE A 487 -9.01 25.03 -4.92
C PHE A 487 -9.97 25.19 -3.72
N ALA A 488 -11.21 24.71 -3.85
CA ALA A 488 -12.18 24.75 -2.76
C ALA A 488 -11.69 23.97 -1.52
N PHE A 489 -11.02 22.84 -1.71
CA PHE A 489 -10.42 22.07 -0.63
C PHE A 489 -9.32 22.86 0.09
N GLU A 490 -8.39 23.47 -0.64
CA GLU A 490 -7.32 24.29 -0.07
C GLU A 490 -7.86 25.49 0.70
N GLU A 491 -8.87 26.18 0.18
CA GLU A 491 -9.48 27.33 0.84
C GLU A 491 -10.24 26.92 2.12
N LYS A 492 -11.02 25.83 2.08
CA LYS A 492 -11.71 25.30 3.27
C LYS A 492 -10.72 24.78 4.32
N MET A 493 -9.61 24.18 3.91
CA MET A 493 -8.56 23.78 4.85
C MET A 493 -7.90 25.00 5.46
N SER A 494 -7.62 26.05 4.67
CA SER A 494 -7.07 27.32 5.15
C SER A 494 -7.96 27.97 6.19
N GLU A 495 -9.28 28.00 5.95
CA GLU A 495 -10.28 28.49 6.89
C GLU A 495 -10.28 27.66 8.20
N LYS A 496 -10.27 26.33 8.07
CA LYS A 496 -10.34 25.39 9.19
C LYS A 496 -9.13 25.52 10.12
N ILE A 497 -7.93 25.68 9.57
CA ILE A 497 -6.68 25.73 10.36
C ILE A 497 -6.21 27.16 10.71
N GLY A 498 -6.87 28.19 10.16
CA GLY A 498 -6.58 29.60 10.43
C GLY A 498 -5.25 30.10 9.82
N ARG A 499 -4.70 29.39 8.82
CA ARG A 499 -3.52 29.78 8.02
C ARG A 499 -3.68 29.33 6.58
N GLN A 500 -2.90 29.91 5.69
CA GLN A 500 -2.84 29.43 4.32
C GLN A 500 -2.46 27.93 4.31
N TYR A 501 -3.21 27.15 3.53
CA TYR A 501 -2.98 25.74 3.28
C TYR A 501 -2.81 25.52 1.78
N ARG A 502 -1.75 24.82 1.39
CA ARG A 502 -1.46 24.48 -0.01
C ARG A 502 -1.05 23.01 -0.08
N LEU A 503 -1.67 22.27 -1.00
CA LEU A 503 -1.38 20.85 -1.18
C LEU A 503 0.10 20.58 -1.48
N GLY A 504 0.74 21.45 -2.27
CA GLY A 504 2.16 21.32 -2.59
C GLY A 504 3.09 21.44 -1.39
N GLU A 505 2.70 22.22 -0.37
CA GLU A 505 3.46 22.37 0.88
C GLU A 505 3.22 21.20 1.84
N GLU A 506 1.96 20.79 1.99
CA GLU A 506 1.57 19.76 2.97
C GLU A 506 1.88 18.34 2.50
N TYR A 507 1.85 18.09 1.18
CA TYR A 507 2.06 16.78 0.56
C TYR A 507 3.16 16.80 -0.52
N GLY A 508 4.17 17.64 -0.34
CA GLY A 508 5.26 17.82 -1.32
C GLY A 508 5.97 16.52 -1.71
N GLU A 509 6.09 15.56 -0.79
CA GLU A 509 6.67 14.24 -1.09
C GLU A 509 5.86 13.45 -2.12
N TYR A 510 4.51 13.46 -2.01
CA TYR A 510 3.61 12.79 -2.97
C TYR A 510 3.51 13.55 -4.30
N LEU A 511 3.61 14.88 -4.28
CA LEU A 511 3.42 15.75 -5.43
C LEU A 511 4.74 16.15 -6.11
N ARG A 512 5.86 15.59 -5.64
CA ARG A 512 7.19 15.84 -6.21
C ARG A 512 7.21 15.52 -7.71
N GLU A 513 7.81 16.40 -8.51
CA GLU A 513 8.09 16.11 -9.91
C GLU A 513 9.07 14.93 -10.03
N ILE A 514 8.80 13.99 -10.92
CA ILE A 514 9.51 12.72 -11.05
C ILE A 514 10.01 12.44 -12.46
N PHE A 515 9.50 13.17 -13.45
CA PHE A 515 9.85 12.98 -14.85
C PHE A 515 10.61 14.18 -15.43
N PHE A 516 10.13 15.40 -15.19
CA PHE A 516 10.67 16.61 -15.79
C PHE A 516 11.86 17.16 -14.98
N LEU A 517 12.87 16.30 -14.82
CA LEU A 517 14.11 16.61 -14.08
C LEU A 517 15.31 16.58 -15.03
N LYS A 518 16.34 17.38 -14.70
CA LYS A 518 17.64 17.36 -15.39
C LYS A 518 18.64 16.41 -14.71
N ASP A 519 18.15 15.40 -14.00
CA ASP A 519 18.95 14.46 -13.25
C ASP A 519 19.05 13.13 -14.01
N GLU A 520 20.23 12.81 -14.53
CA GLU A 520 20.46 11.58 -15.31
C GLU A 520 20.53 10.31 -14.44
N THR A 521 20.46 10.44 -13.12
CA THR A 521 20.45 9.28 -12.21
C THR A 521 19.09 8.64 -12.08
N HIS A 522 18.00 9.34 -12.47
CA HIS A 522 16.63 8.86 -12.40
C HIS A 522 16.08 8.41 -13.76
N ALA A 523 15.55 7.20 -13.84
CA ALA A 523 14.99 6.63 -15.05
C ALA A 523 13.90 7.51 -15.69
N GLY A 524 13.01 8.09 -14.88
CA GLY A 524 11.97 9.01 -15.34
C GLY A 524 12.54 10.28 -15.98
N ALA A 525 13.62 10.84 -15.43
CA ALA A 525 14.29 12.00 -15.99
C ALA A 525 15.02 11.66 -17.30
N VAL A 526 15.71 10.52 -17.37
CA VAL A 526 16.35 10.04 -18.61
C VAL A 526 15.32 9.85 -19.73
N LEU A 527 14.15 9.27 -19.40
CA LEU A 527 13.04 9.10 -20.33
C LEU A 527 12.61 10.45 -20.94
N MET A 528 12.42 11.49 -20.12
CA MET A 528 12.01 12.82 -20.59
C MET A 528 13.12 13.52 -21.36
N GLN A 529 14.37 13.44 -20.93
CA GLN A 529 15.51 14.00 -21.67
C GLN A 529 15.70 13.35 -23.03
N THR A 530 15.56 12.03 -23.13
CA THR A 530 15.54 11.31 -24.40
C THR A 530 14.40 11.78 -25.30
N GLY A 531 13.22 12.00 -24.72
CA GLY A 531 12.09 12.58 -25.42
C GLY A 531 12.38 13.99 -25.96
N VAL A 532 12.94 14.88 -25.17
CA VAL A 532 13.31 16.24 -25.58
C VAL A 532 14.33 16.19 -26.72
N ARG A 533 15.39 15.38 -26.59
CA ARG A 533 16.38 15.20 -27.66
C ARG A 533 15.75 14.70 -28.95
N SER A 534 14.77 13.82 -28.88
CA SER A 534 14.08 13.29 -30.07
C SER A 534 13.25 14.31 -30.85
N ILE A 535 12.93 15.48 -30.27
CA ILE A 535 12.31 16.59 -31.00
C ILE A 535 13.24 17.07 -32.14
N LEU A 536 14.56 17.08 -31.91
CA LEU A 536 15.53 17.40 -32.96
C LEU A 536 15.54 16.36 -34.11
N ASP A 537 15.28 15.11 -33.77
CA ASP A 537 15.13 14.06 -34.78
C ASP A 537 13.87 14.30 -35.62
N VAL A 538 12.75 14.70 -35.02
CA VAL A 538 11.53 15.08 -35.75
C VAL A 538 11.78 16.27 -36.67
N VAL A 539 12.45 17.31 -36.19
CA VAL A 539 12.83 18.48 -37.05
C VAL A 539 13.63 18.02 -38.26
N ASN A 540 14.56 17.08 -38.09
CA ASN A 540 15.39 16.57 -39.16
C ASN A 540 14.65 15.62 -40.12
N LEU A 541 13.60 14.95 -39.68
CA LEU A 541 12.78 14.05 -40.53
C LEU A 541 11.88 14.81 -41.53
N PHE A 542 11.59 16.09 -41.28
CA PHE A 542 10.68 16.91 -42.11
C PHE A 542 11.36 18.16 -42.66
N PRO A 543 12.42 18.02 -43.51
CA PRO A 543 13.13 19.17 -44.05
C PRO A 543 12.32 20.03 -45.02
N GLU A 544 11.18 19.51 -45.50
CA GLU A 544 10.21 20.23 -46.31
C GLU A 544 9.43 21.29 -45.50
N VAL A 545 9.32 21.13 -44.19
CA VAL A 545 8.71 22.13 -43.30
C VAL A 545 9.78 23.16 -42.98
N LYS A 546 9.81 24.24 -43.79
CA LYS A 546 10.84 25.28 -43.68
C LYS A 546 10.70 26.07 -42.38
N ILE A 547 11.80 26.19 -41.64
CA ILE A 547 11.92 27.02 -40.45
C ILE A 547 12.37 28.41 -40.87
N PRO A 548 11.64 29.49 -40.56
CA PRO A 548 12.01 30.84 -40.99
C PRO A 548 13.15 31.49 -40.18
N PHE A 549 13.70 30.83 -39.15
CA PHE A 549 14.70 31.35 -38.20
C PHE A 549 15.75 30.29 -37.87
N ASP A 550 16.82 30.74 -37.21
CA ASP A 550 17.90 29.86 -36.74
C ASP A 550 17.44 29.09 -35.46
N PHE A 551 16.86 27.89 -35.67
CA PHE A 551 16.38 27.03 -34.60
C PHE A 551 17.43 26.72 -33.53
N LYS A 552 18.71 26.67 -33.91
CA LYS A 552 19.83 26.42 -32.98
C LYS A 552 19.95 27.52 -31.93
N LYS A 553 19.55 28.76 -32.27
CA LYS A 553 19.57 29.88 -31.30
C LYS A 553 18.40 29.84 -30.33
N VAL A 554 17.25 29.36 -30.74
CA VAL A 554 16.02 29.29 -29.93
C VAL A 554 15.98 28.05 -29.05
N TRP A 555 16.57 26.94 -29.50
CA TRP A 555 16.54 25.64 -28.83
C TRP A 555 16.95 25.68 -27.35
N PRO A 556 18.07 26.28 -26.93
CA PRO A 556 18.46 26.30 -25.52
C PRO A 556 17.42 26.95 -24.60
N LYS A 557 16.72 27.97 -25.10
CA LYS A 557 15.63 28.64 -24.35
C LYS A 557 14.40 27.73 -24.23
N LEU A 558 14.02 27.04 -25.30
CA LEU A 558 12.91 26.07 -25.31
C LEU A 558 13.21 24.91 -24.32
N GLU A 559 14.38 24.32 -24.43
CA GLU A 559 14.80 23.23 -23.53
C GLU A 559 14.81 23.68 -22.06
N HIS A 560 15.26 24.90 -21.77
CA HIS A 560 15.20 25.45 -20.43
C HIS A 560 13.75 25.59 -19.96
N LEU A 561 12.87 26.20 -20.75
CA LEU A 561 11.47 26.41 -20.43
C LEU A 561 10.75 25.07 -20.21
N PHE A 562 11.08 24.04 -21.00
CA PHE A 562 10.45 22.71 -20.89
C PHE A 562 10.56 22.12 -19.48
N PHE A 563 11.68 22.29 -18.80
CA PHE A 563 11.90 21.77 -17.46
C PHE A 563 11.54 22.74 -16.34
N GLU A 564 11.44 24.03 -16.62
CA GLU A 564 11.22 25.04 -15.55
C GLU A 564 9.75 25.36 -15.33
N VAL A 565 8.95 25.55 -16.40
CA VAL A 565 7.58 26.03 -16.27
C VAL A 565 6.59 25.00 -15.69
N ILE A 566 6.99 23.72 -15.66
CA ILE A 566 6.17 22.62 -15.10
C ILE A 566 6.32 22.47 -13.58
N LYS A 567 7.32 23.12 -12.99
CA LYS A 567 7.53 23.14 -11.55
C LYS A 567 6.44 23.96 -10.86
N PRO A 568 6.24 23.77 -9.54
CA PRO A 568 5.40 24.71 -8.78
C PRO A 568 5.88 26.14 -9.01
N SER A 569 4.97 27.00 -9.43
CA SER A 569 5.29 28.41 -9.69
C SER A 569 5.27 29.21 -8.40
N ASP A 570 6.26 30.09 -8.21
CA ASP A 570 6.27 31.10 -7.14
C ASP A 570 5.46 32.35 -7.49
N CYS A 571 5.15 32.55 -8.76
CA CYS A 571 4.46 33.74 -9.27
C CYS A 571 2.98 33.51 -9.54
N TYR A 572 2.60 32.31 -9.90
CA TYR A 572 1.26 31.95 -10.33
C TYR A 572 0.61 30.93 -9.39
N ARG A 573 -0.71 30.96 -9.31
CA ARG A 573 -1.49 30.01 -8.53
C ARG A 573 -1.32 28.58 -9.06
N ASN A 574 -0.84 27.69 -8.21
CA ASN A 574 -0.74 26.27 -8.49
C ASN A 574 -2.01 25.54 -8.04
N VAL A 575 -2.25 24.39 -8.66
CA VAL A 575 -3.29 23.44 -8.31
C VAL A 575 -2.72 22.03 -8.38
N LEU A 576 -3.35 21.05 -7.73
CA LEU A 576 -3.08 19.67 -8.04
C LEU A 576 -3.62 19.37 -9.43
N ALA A 577 -2.72 19.23 -10.39
CA ALA A 577 -3.00 18.88 -11.77
C ALA A 577 -2.96 17.36 -11.96
N HIS A 578 -3.74 16.85 -12.93
CA HIS A 578 -3.70 15.44 -13.33
C HIS A 578 -2.33 15.07 -13.94
N GLY A 579 -1.79 15.97 -14.76
CA GLY A 579 -0.42 15.88 -15.29
C GLY A 579 -0.23 14.95 -16.48
N ASP A 580 -1.27 14.20 -16.90
CA ASP A 580 -1.20 13.22 -18.01
C ASP A 580 -2.55 13.09 -18.74
N LEU A 581 -3.18 14.21 -19.12
CA LEU A 581 -4.48 14.23 -19.80
C LEU A 581 -4.33 14.10 -21.31
N TRP A 582 -4.46 12.87 -21.79
CA TRP A 582 -4.58 12.52 -23.20
C TRP A 582 -5.77 11.57 -23.43
N THR A 583 -6.06 11.20 -24.65
CA THR A 583 -7.30 10.50 -25.03
C THR A 583 -7.58 9.25 -24.19
N ASN A 584 -6.57 8.43 -23.87
CA ASN A 584 -6.78 7.19 -23.12
C ASN A 584 -7.09 7.41 -21.63
N ASN A 585 -6.68 8.57 -21.09
CA ASN A 585 -6.93 8.93 -19.69
C ASN A 585 -8.25 9.70 -19.50
N VAL A 586 -9.04 9.83 -20.57
CA VAL A 586 -10.39 10.42 -20.56
C VAL A 586 -11.41 9.36 -20.94
N MET A 587 -12.15 8.85 -19.96
CA MET A 587 -13.25 7.92 -20.17
C MET A 587 -14.53 8.70 -20.41
N VAL A 588 -15.15 8.51 -21.57
CA VAL A 588 -16.34 9.26 -22.00
C VAL A 588 -17.57 8.37 -21.90
N GLN A 589 -18.61 8.87 -21.26
CA GLN A 589 -19.92 8.22 -21.19
C GLN A 589 -20.79 8.64 -22.38
N PHE A 590 -21.44 7.65 -22.99
CA PHE A 590 -22.31 7.87 -24.13
C PHE A 590 -23.75 7.45 -23.83
N ASP A 591 -24.69 8.30 -24.27
CA ASP A 591 -26.12 7.98 -24.41
C ASP A 591 -26.51 8.10 -25.89
N ASN A 592 -26.89 6.98 -26.52
CA ASN A 592 -27.20 6.92 -27.94
C ASN A 592 -26.18 7.68 -28.84
N ASP A 593 -24.90 7.34 -28.66
CA ASP A 593 -23.72 7.91 -29.34
C ASP A 593 -23.46 9.41 -29.08
N LYS A 594 -24.18 10.03 -28.15
CA LYS A 594 -23.88 11.40 -27.70
C LYS A 594 -23.01 11.34 -26.43
N PRO A 595 -21.89 12.08 -26.39
CA PRO A 595 -21.13 12.19 -25.17
C PRO A 595 -21.90 13.01 -24.14
N ILE A 596 -22.13 12.44 -22.95
CA ILE A 596 -22.93 13.06 -21.88
C ILE A 596 -22.14 13.38 -20.64
N ASP A 597 -21.09 12.59 -20.35
CA ASP A 597 -20.19 12.80 -19.22
C ASP A 597 -18.80 12.27 -19.54
N CYS A 598 -17.80 12.63 -18.70
CA CYS A 598 -16.49 12.01 -18.73
C CYS A 598 -15.88 11.91 -17.32
N ARG A 599 -14.94 10.97 -17.16
CA ARG A 599 -14.13 10.80 -15.95
C ARG A 599 -12.67 10.67 -16.35
N PHE A 600 -11.79 11.18 -15.49
CA PHE A 600 -10.34 11.03 -15.66
C PHE A 600 -9.85 9.81 -14.91
N VAL A 601 -8.90 9.11 -15.51
CA VAL A 601 -8.27 7.90 -14.98
C VAL A 601 -6.74 8.02 -15.05
N ASP A 602 -6.03 7.22 -14.26
CA ASP A 602 -4.57 7.16 -14.28
C ASP A 602 -3.89 8.42 -13.70
N TYR A 603 -4.08 8.65 -12.40
CA TYR A 603 -3.55 9.81 -11.65
C TYR A 603 -2.06 9.66 -11.23
N GLN A 604 -1.33 8.77 -11.87
CA GLN A 604 0.06 8.46 -11.54
C GLN A 604 1.08 9.59 -11.83
N CYS A 605 0.71 10.55 -12.67
CA CYS A 605 1.55 11.69 -13.03
C CYS A 605 1.14 13.01 -12.37
N THR A 606 0.28 12.95 -11.34
CA THR A 606 -0.17 14.15 -10.63
C THR A 606 0.98 15.00 -10.12
N ARG A 607 0.80 16.31 -10.23
CA ARG A 607 1.79 17.32 -9.83
C ARG A 607 1.13 18.59 -9.32
N TYR A 608 1.90 19.44 -8.67
CA TYR A 608 1.43 20.73 -8.21
C TYR A 608 2.01 21.84 -9.09
N CYS A 609 1.20 22.33 -10.02
CA CYS A 609 1.61 23.33 -11.03
C CYS A 609 0.44 24.21 -11.45
N PRO A 610 0.65 25.27 -12.25
CA PRO A 610 -0.46 26.10 -12.75
C PRO A 610 -1.50 25.26 -13.53
N PRO A 611 -2.82 25.51 -13.33
CA PRO A 611 -3.90 24.72 -13.93
C PRO A 611 -3.94 24.78 -15.46
N ALA A 612 -3.31 25.76 -16.07
CA ALA A 612 -3.16 25.87 -17.53
C ALA A 612 -2.42 24.66 -18.14
N HIS A 613 -1.59 23.93 -17.36
CA HIS A 613 -0.92 22.71 -17.81
C HIS A 613 -1.93 21.67 -18.31
N ASP A 614 -2.90 21.30 -17.50
CA ASP A 614 -3.88 20.29 -17.88
C ASP A 614 -4.82 20.76 -18.97
N LEU A 615 -5.20 22.03 -18.96
CA LEU A 615 -6.04 22.62 -20.03
C LEU A 615 -5.35 22.52 -21.39
N LEU A 616 -4.06 22.89 -21.46
CA LEU A 616 -3.28 22.79 -22.68
C LEU A 616 -2.99 21.33 -23.04
N SER A 617 -2.79 20.43 -22.05
CA SER A 617 -2.65 18.99 -22.29
C SER A 617 -3.87 18.44 -23.02
N VAL A 618 -5.09 18.72 -22.56
CA VAL A 618 -6.33 18.35 -23.25
C VAL A 618 -6.35 18.95 -24.67
N LEU A 619 -6.04 20.23 -24.84
CA LEU A 619 -6.05 20.88 -26.15
C LEU A 619 -5.05 20.23 -27.14
N TYR A 620 -3.81 20.02 -26.73
CA TYR A 620 -2.76 19.57 -27.64
C TYR A 620 -2.72 18.05 -27.86
N LEU A 621 -3.19 17.26 -26.89
CA LEU A 621 -3.10 15.81 -26.95
C LEU A 621 -4.42 15.11 -27.39
N THR A 622 -5.54 15.85 -27.44
CA THR A 622 -6.83 15.27 -27.86
C THR A 622 -7.40 15.89 -29.14
N THR A 623 -6.83 16.99 -29.66
CA THR A 623 -7.38 17.68 -30.85
C THR A 623 -6.37 17.78 -31.96
N ASP A 624 -6.84 18.14 -33.15
CA ASP A 624 -6.01 18.57 -34.27
C ASP A 624 -5.74 20.09 -34.25
N ARG A 625 -4.78 20.54 -35.05
CA ARG A 625 -4.40 21.95 -35.13
C ARG A 625 -5.54 22.84 -35.64
N ALA A 626 -6.38 22.35 -36.58
CA ALA A 626 -7.50 23.08 -37.11
C ALA A 626 -8.54 23.37 -36.02
N THR A 627 -8.86 22.36 -35.18
CA THR A 627 -9.78 22.50 -34.05
C THR A 627 -9.22 23.48 -33.02
N ARG A 628 -7.93 23.40 -32.69
CA ARG A 628 -7.29 24.33 -31.74
C ARG A 628 -7.38 25.79 -32.30
N SER A 629 -6.90 26.04 -33.50
CA SER A 629 -6.90 27.38 -34.10
C SER A 629 -8.27 28.00 -34.12
N LYS A 630 -9.31 27.20 -34.33
CA LYS A 630 -10.69 27.69 -34.43
C LYS A 630 -11.38 27.90 -33.09
N HIS A 631 -11.06 27.12 -32.08
CA HIS A 631 -11.87 26.99 -30.88
C HIS A 631 -11.18 27.27 -29.57
N GLU A 632 -9.85 27.46 -29.53
CA GLU A 632 -9.07 27.61 -28.28
C GLU A 632 -9.64 28.73 -27.38
N GLU A 633 -9.91 29.93 -27.93
CA GLU A 633 -10.44 31.02 -27.10
C GLU A 633 -11.79 30.68 -26.47
N LYS A 634 -12.67 30.03 -27.24
CA LYS A 634 -13.95 29.57 -26.71
C LYS A 634 -13.81 28.55 -25.62
N ILE A 635 -12.83 27.65 -25.73
CA ILE A 635 -12.54 26.60 -24.75
C ILE A 635 -12.00 27.22 -23.47
N LYS A 636 -11.09 28.20 -23.56
CA LYS A 636 -10.59 28.95 -22.40
C LYS A 636 -11.71 29.64 -21.63
N GLN A 637 -12.66 30.26 -22.36
CA GLN A 637 -13.85 30.88 -21.77
C GLN A 637 -14.77 29.86 -21.09
N ILE A 638 -14.97 28.67 -21.70
CA ILE A 638 -15.77 27.58 -21.10
C ILE A 638 -15.11 27.12 -19.80
N TYR A 639 -13.81 26.89 -19.82
CA TYR A 639 -13.04 26.46 -18.64
C TYR A 639 -13.17 27.44 -17.47
N TYR A 640 -12.88 28.73 -17.72
CA TYR A 640 -12.87 29.72 -16.66
C TYR A 640 -14.29 29.98 -16.09
N ARG A 641 -15.30 29.99 -16.93
CA ARG A 641 -16.70 30.13 -16.51
C ARG A 641 -17.16 28.94 -15.65
N GLU A 642 -16.83 27.73 -16.05
CA GLU A 642 -17.16 26.51 -15.26
C GLU A 642 -16.40 26.50 -13.92
N LEU A 643 -15.13 26.91 -13.93
CA LEU A 643 -14.31 27.05 -12.71
C LEU A 643 -14.98 27.99 -11.71
N ASP A 644 -15.43 29.18 -12.16
CA ASP A 644 -16.14 30.16 -11.34
C ASP A 644 -17.48 29.61 -10.81
N GLN A 645 -18.26 28.94 -11.64
CA GLN A 645 -19.52 28.33 -11.24
C GLN A 645 -19.33 27.29 -10.13
N ILE A 646 -18.36 26.40 -10.26
CA ILE A 646 -18.11 25.36 -9.25
C ILE A 646 -17.54 25.96 -7.95
N LEU A 647 -16.61 26.91 -8.03
CA LEU A 647 -16.07 27.60 -6.85
C LEU A 647 -17.17 28.34 -6.09
N SER A 648 -18.12 28.96 -6.81
CA SER A 648 -19.28 29.65 -6.23
C SER A 648 -20.16 28.72 -5.39
N LEU A 649 -20.28 27.41 -5.72
CA LEU A 649 -20.99 26.41 -4.91
C LEU A 649 -20.36 26.27 -3.50
N TYR A 650 -19.05 26.46 -3.43
CA TYR A 650 -18.28 26.38 -2.18
C TYR A 650 -18.08 27.74 -1.50
N LYS A 651 -18.75 28.81 -2.00
CA LYS A 651 -18.59 30.20 -1.53
C LYS A 651 -17.17 30.73 -1.70
N CYS A 652 -16.45 30.23 -2.67
CA CYS A 652 -15.11 30.66 -3.03
C CYS A 652 -15.18 31.64 -4.20
N ASP A 653 -14.43 32.74 -4.09
CA ASP A 653 -14.38 33.82 -5.09
C ASP A 653 -13.21 33.57 -6.05
N VAL A 654 -13.53 33.21 -7.30
CA VAL A 654 -12.51 32.89 -8.32
C VAL A 654 -11.57 34.05 -8.56
N THR A 655 -12.04 35.30 -8.45
CA THR A 655 -11.21 36.48 -8.70
C THR A 655 -10.12 36.70 -7.66
N LYS A 656 -10.26 36.09 -6.46
CA LYS A 656 -9.26 36.10 -5.40
C LYS A 656 -8.35 34.88 -5.44
N ILE A 657 -8.84 33.76 -5.95
CA ILE A 657 -8.10 32.48 -5.95
C ILE A 657 -7.25 32.37 -7.21
N TYR A 658 -7.83 32.68 -8.36
CA TYR A 658 -7.21 32.59 -9.68
C TYR A 658 -7.84 33.61 -10.63
N PRO A 659 -7.39 34.89 -10.57
CA PRO A 659 -7.93 35.97 -11.42
C PRO A 659 -7.85 35.67 -12.91
N HIS A 660 -8.77 36.21 -13.70
CA HIS A 660 -8.83 35.93 -15.13
C HIS A 660 -7.53 36.37 -15.87
N GLU A 661 -6.96 37.47 -15.46
CA GLU A 661 -5.70 37.98 -16.01
C GLU A 661 -4.57 36.98 -15.77
N GLU A 662 -4.46 36.45 -14.54
CA GLU A 662 -3.49 35.41 -14.18
C GLU A 662 -3.73 34.12 -14.98
N PHE A 663 -4.99 33.75 -15.17
CA PHE A 663 -5.34 32.58 -16.01
C PHE A 663 -4.79 32.75 -17.43
N VAL A 664 -5.01 33.88 -18.08
CA VAL A 664 -4.51 34.16 -19.44
C VAL A 664 -2.99 34.12 -19.48
N GLU A 665 -2.34 34.79 -18.53
CA GLU A 665 -0.88 34.79 -18.44
C GLU A 665 -0.29 33.39 -18.24
N THR A 666 -0.92 32.55 -17.41
CA THR A 666 -0.44 31.17 -17.18
C THR A 666 -0.61 30.27 -18.40
N VAL A 667 -1.64 30.49 -19.24
CA VAL A 667 -1.77 29.77 -20.51
C VAL A 667 -0.57 30.04 -21.41
N ASP A 668 -0.16 31.30 -21.56
CA ASP A 668 0.98 31.65 -22.39
C ASP A 668 2.31 31.25 -21.75
N TYR A 669 2.41 31.27 -20.41
CA TYR A 669 3.57 30.79 -19.67
C TYR A 669 3.84 29.30 -19.87
N ILE A 670 2.80 28.45 -19.84
CA ILE A 670 2.91 26.98 -19.97
C ILE A 670 3.01 26.54 -21.43
N ARG A 671 2.49 27.30 -22.39
CA ARG A 671 2.42 26.92 -23.81
C ARG A 671 3.72 26.39 -24.41
N PRO A 672 4.92 26.97 -24.16
CA PRO A 672 6.17 26.46 -24.71
C PRO A 672 6.45 25.01 -24.29
N GLN A 673 6.24 24.68 -23.04
CA GLN A 673 6.41 23.35 -22.49
C GLN A 673 5.41 22.36 -23.13
N MET A 674 4.13 22.76 -23.24
CA MET A 674 3.11 21.88 -23.77
C MET A 674 3.28 21.61 -25.28
N VAL A 675 3.70 22.58 -26.04
CA VAL A 675 4.02 22.38 -27.48
C VAL A 675 5.14 21.35 -27.65
N MET A 676 6.20 21.44 -26.87
CA MET A 676 7.29 20.45 -26.90
C MET A 676 6.81 19.07 -26.39
N GLN A 677 6.06 19.03 -25.32
CA GLN A 677 5.48 17.81 -24.77
C GLN A 677 4.55 17.14 -25.78
N SER A 678 3.78 17.89 -26.54
CA SER A 678 2.88 17.34 -27.55
C SER A 678 3.61 16.55 -28.65
N ILE A 679 4.79 17.01 -29.07
CA ILE A 679 5.63 16.27 -30.02
C ILE A 679 6.05 14.94 -29.39
N MET A 680 6.58 14.97 -28.16
CA MET A 680 7.07 13.78 -27.46
C MET A 680 5.97 12.75 -27.20
N TYR A 681 4.81 13.20 -26.78
CA TYR A 681 3.67 12.32 -26.46
C TYR A 681 3.03 11.75 -27.70
N ASN A 682 2.87 12.53 -28.80
CA ASN A 682 2.32 12.03 -30.05
C ASN A 682 3.22 10.98 -30.73
N MET A 683 4.49 10.82 -30.35
CA MET A 683 5.32 9.69 -30.76
C MET A 683 4.75 8.34 -30.27
N PHE A 684 3.95 8.34 -29.22
CA PHE A 684 3.38 7.13 -28.61
C PHE A 684 1.84 7.17 -28.61
N CYS A 685 1.23 8.32 -28.29
CA CYS A 685 -0.21 8.45 -28.16
C CYS A 685 -0.97 8.21 -29.48
N THR A 686 -0.31 8.32 -30.62
CA THR A 686 -0.90 8.07 -31.94
C THR A 686 -0.74 6.63 -32.43
N CYS A 687 -0.02 5.80 -31.69
CA CYS A 687 0.19 4.40 -32.04
C CYS A 687 -1.02 3.54 -31.66
N THR A 688 -1.27 2.49 -32.43
CA THR A 688 -2.24 1.45 -32.07
C THR A 688 -1.68 0.55 -30.95
N SER A 689 -2.56 -0.18 -30.27
CA SER A 689 -2.14 -1.14 -29.23
C SER A 689 -1.18 -2.21 -29.77
N GLU A 690 -1.36 -2.63 -31.02
CA GLU A 690 -0.47 -3.59 -31.70
C GLU A 690 0.92 -3.00 -31.95
N GLU A 691 0.98 -1.75 -32.38
CA GLU A 691 2.23 -1.02 -32.59
C GLU A 691 2.98 -0.82 -31.27
N ILE A 692 2.28 -0.44 -30.21
CA ILE A 692 2.82 -0.33 -28.86
C ILE A 692 3.37 -1.69 -28.37
N SER A 693 2.58 -2.75 -28.49
CA SER A 693 3.00 -4.09 -28.09
C SER A 693 4.25 -4.55 -28.84
N SER A 694 4.37 -4.22 -30.12
CA SER A 694 5.51 -4.67 -30.95
C SER A 694 6.87 -4.16 -30.46
N PHE A 695 6.94 -2.99 -29.83
CA PHE A 695 8.21 -2.48 -29.28
C PHE A 695 8.35 -2.70 -27.77
N LEU A 696 7.24 -2.90 -27.02
CA LEU A 696 7.29 -3.20 -25.60
C LEU A 696 7.66 -4.65 -25.28
N THR A 697 7.43 -5.58 -26.22
CA THR A 697 7.77 -7.00 -26.05
C THR A 697 9.25 -7.30 -26.33
N ASP A 698 9.97 -6.37 -26.97
CA ASP A 698 11.41 -6.47 -27.21
C ASP A 698 12.15 -5.54 -26.23
N ASP A 699 12.79 -6.11 -25.24
CA ASP A 699 13.46 -5.37 -24.17
C ASP A 699 14.60 -4.46 -24.68
N GLU A 700 15.32 -4.88 -25.72
CA GLU A 700 16.40 -4.09 -26.34
C GLU A 700 15.85 -2.87 -27.08
N VAL A 701 14.76 -3.07 -27.86
CA VAL A 701 14.08 -1.99 -28.58
C VAL A 701 13.44 -1.02 -27.59
N SER A 702 12.75 -1.53 -26.56
CA SER A 702 12.16 -0.72 -25.50
C SER A 702 13.20 0.13 -24.80
N LYS A 703 14.30 -0.47 -24.37
CA LYS A 703 15.38 0.23 -23.68
C LYS A 703 15.95 1.35 -24.55
N ARG A 704 16.19 1.08 -25.85
CA ARG A 704 16.71 2.07 -26.77
C ARG A 704 15.74 3.23 -26.96
N VAL A 705 14.46 2.97 -27.25
CA VAL A 705 13.42 3.99 -27.50
C VAL A 705 13.16 4.86 -26.26
N PHE A 706 13.18 4.28 -25.08
CA PHE A 706 12.88 5.02 -23.87
C PHE A 706 14.10 5.76 -23.29
N PHE A 707 15.30 5.20 -23.39
CA PHE A 707 16.44 5.70 -22.63
C PHE A 707 17.67 6.12 -23.46
N GLU A 708 17.71 5.80 -24.77
CA GLU A 708 18.89 6.10 -25.59
C GLU A 708 18.56 7.06 -26.74
N ASP A 709 17.88 6.57 -27.80
CA ASP A 709 17.46 7.39 -28.94
C ASP A 709 16.21 6.85 -29.63
N ARG A 710 15.46 7.72 -30.30
CA ARG A 710 14.19 7.41 -30.98
C ARG A 710 14.28 7.47 -32.51
N LYS A 711 15.42 7.77 -33.09
CA LYS A 711 15.55 8.07 -34.53
C LYS A 711 15.06 6.92 -35.41
N ASP A 712 15.55 5.70 -35.18
CA ASP A 712 15.16 4.53 -35.98
C ASP A 712 13.67 4.21 -35.81
N TYR A 713 13.14 4.33 -34.57
CA TYR A 713 11.73 4.17 -34.26
C TYR A 713 10.88 5.18 -35.02
N LEU A 714 11.19 6.46 -34.96
CA LEU A 714 10.47 7.54 -35.64
C LEU A 714 10.48 7.35 -37.17
N THR A 715 11.62 6.99 -37.73
CA THR A 715 11.74 6.73 -39.18
C THR A 715 10.82 5.61 -39.63
N LYS A 716 10.87 4.46 -38.92
CA LYS A 716 10.02 3.29 -39.21
C LYS A 716 8.54 3.60 -39.08
N MET A 717 8.14 4.35 -38.01
CA MET A 717 6.76 4.70 -37.78
C MET A 717 6.23 5.68 -38.81
N CYS A 718 7.03 6.66 -39.28
CA CYS A 718 6.65 7.56 -40.36
C CYS A 718 6.49 6.85 -41.71
N GLU A 719 7.26 5.78 -41.96
CA GLU A 719 7.12 4.94 -43.16
C GLU A 719 5.86 4.07 -43.08
N LYS A 720 5.54 3.54 -41.92
CA LYS A 720 4.43 2.61 -41.69
C LYS A 720 3.07 3.30 -41.60
N SER A 721 2.99 4.48 -40.94
CA SER A 721 1.74 5.17 -40.65
C SER A 721 1.71 6.60 -41.18
N SER A 722 0.85 6.83 -42.19
CA SER A 722 0.63 8.17 -42.72
C SER A 722 -0.03 9.12 -41.72
N PHE A 723 -0.86 8.58 -40.82
CA PHE A 723 -1.47 9.32 -39.72
C PHE A 723 -0.40 9.79 -38.71
N PHE A 724 0.47 8.89 -38.27
CA PHE A 724 1.59 9.22 -37.39
C PHE A 724 2.46 10.33 -37.98
N LYS A 725 2.86 10.17 -39.26
CA LYS A 725 3.64 11.17 -39.98
C LYS A 725 2.95 12.54 -40.02
N ALA A 726 1.67 12.57 -40.40
CA ALA A 726 0.89 13.82 -40.49
C ALA A 726 0.74 14.50 -39.12
N LYS A 727 0.56 13.71 -38.07
CA LYS A 727 0.43 14.26 -36.70
C LYS A 727 1.73 14.89 -36.20
N LEU A 728 2.88 14.26 -36.45
CA LEU A 728 4.17 14.85 -36.10
C LEU A 728 4.47 16.14 -36.91
N GLN A 729 4.09 16.19 -38.19
CA GLN A 729 4.19 17.41 -39.00
C GLN A 729 3.32 18.53 -38.44
N GLU A 730 2.10 18.22 -37.99
CA GLU A 730 1.20 19.16 -37.33
C GLU A 730 1.81 19.74 -36.05
N CYS A 731 2.35 18.87 -35.17
CA CYS A 731 3.02 19.30 -33.95
C CYS A 731 4.26 20.15 -34.23
N LEU A 732 4.99 19.85 -35.31
CA LEU A 732 6.13 20.63 -35.74
C LEU A 732 5.74 22.04 -36.21
N LEU A 733 4.59 22.20 -36.89
CA LEU A 733 4.07 23.52 -37.24
C LEU A 733 3.72 24.35 -35.99
N ASP A 734 3.13 23.73 -34.95
CA ASP A 734 2.89 24.42 -33.68
C ASP A 734 4.19 24.87 -33.00
N LEU A 735 5.25 24.04 -33.08
CA LEU A 735 6.57 24.43 -32.58
C LEU A 735 7.15 25.62 -33.34
N TYR A 736 6.95 25.71 -34.64
CA TYR A 736 7.46 26.82 -35.46
C TYR A 736 6.73 28.13 -35.17
N ASP A 737 5.40 28.11 -35.03
CA ASP A 737 4.62 29.29 -34.62
C ASP A 737 5.09 29.81 -33.26
N LEU A 738 5.36 28.90 -32.31
CA LEU A 738 5.92 29.24 -31.02
C LEU A 738 7.30 29.90 -31.12
N CYS A 739 8.18 29.33 -31.94
CA CYS A 739 9.52 29.85 -32.16
C CYS A 739 9.52 31.24 -32.80
N ASP A 740 8.61 31.48 -33.75
CA ASP A 740 8.46 32.79 -34.38
C ASP A 740 8.08 33.85 -33.35
N THR A 741 7.12 33.54 -32.47
CA THR A 741 6.72 34.41 -31.36
C THR A 741 7.89 34.69 -30.40
N ILE A 742 8.67 33.68 -30.02
CA ILE A 742 9.83 33.84 -29.13
C ILE A 742 10.94 34.65 -29.82
N SER A 743 11.17 34.43 -31.11
CA SER A 743 12.20 35.12 -31.89
C SER A 743 11.91 36.63 -32.04
N CYS A 744 10.63 37.02 -32.15
CA CYS A 744 10.19 38.39 -32.20
C CYS A 744 10.36 39.14 -30.85
N SER A 745 10.46 38.38 -29.74
CA SER A 745 10.65 38.90 -28.38
C SER A 745 12.13 38.94 -27.94
N LEU A 746 13.04 38.45 -28.76
CA LEU A 746 14.51 38.54 -28.58
C LEU A 746 15.10 39.67 -29.40
#